data_bb2a6732f94d8c03d7852054087e201f
#
_entry.id   bb2a6732f94d8c03d7852054087e201f
#
_cell.length_a   1.000
_cell.length_b   1.000
_cell.length_c   1.000
_cell.angle_alpha   90.00
_cell.angle_beta   90.00
_cell.angle_gamma   90.00
#
_symmetry.space_group_name_H-M   'P 1'
#
loop_
_entity.id
_entity.type
_entity.pdbx_description
1 polymer ?
#
loop_
_entity_poly.entity_id
_entity_poly.type
_entity_poly.pdbx_seq_one_letter_code
_entity_poly.pdbx_strand_id
1 'polypeptide(L)'
;MFYLYQSDRLEALAEMCAHIHQALPLDAVLAPEEVVVQSQGMRRYLNVFFARKLGVAANLKFSLPAGLAWQLMRKLVPDVPPLSPFSPEVMRWRLLNLFRSEAFQTAPEYENVRLKLESYLHSSASADYQLAGQMADIFDQYLVYRPDWIDAWQAGKLLGLGDDEDWQARLWRYLDDGSQSAPHRVALWEKLLAQLDKSVLPQRLFVFGISTMAPMYLQLLHQISKHCDVFVFALNPSSQYWGEVIDEAQILKRGDEADLSQAGHPLLASLGKQGRDFFDFLAEVETEQDIQVYEEGKDDTLLHCLQNDIQNLIMPSERLYQQEESEAGAQQAWVQVHDADGNPVCVEPDKLLNDGSVKIVAAHSPLRELQILKEELSLVLQNNPDWQPHDIAVLTPNIEPYSPFIEAVFGQEQTGSQALPYSISDVKLSRRQPLLYALAQTLDLLESRFEVDKVLPLLESRLVLQRFGLSEEDVPLLHETVAGLNVHWGLDQTMREGKDNLFTWQQAVERLALGWMLPEGGNGMWQGVSAWHSNVNQLDVFSGFAEFIRTLADMAAQWQEPADVEGWVQRCRDLLEKLFAPDTDDQYAKQQFEQSLAKWQEEAQLAEFDGLLPCKTVIRHIRRFLDSESQAGFLSGGITFCSMVPMRSLPFKMVCLLGLNDGDFPRNTKAAVFDLIAKHPKKGDRARRDDDRYLFLEALISAREMLYLSYIGRDIRNDAEFAPSSLISELLDTIAAMTGKSGRELSEKWVKHHPLQAFSRRYFQKDALSDGLFSTRQDYADA
;
A
#
# COMPACT_ATOMS: atom_id res chain seq x y z
N MET A 1 27.48 22.24 -2.70
CA MET A 1 26.46 23.28 -2.99
C MET A 1 25.10 22.64 -3.07
N PHE A 2 24.01 23.38 -2.78
CA PHE A 2 22.64 22.88 -2.82
C PHE A 2 21.90 23.54 -3.99
N TYR A 3 21.53 22.72 -4.98
CA TYR A 3 20.80 23.17 -6.19
C TYR A 3 19.38 22.65 -6.13
N LEU A 4 18.41 23.52 -6.25
CA LEU A 4 16.98 23.19 -6.21
C LEU A 4 16.37 23.39 -7.60
N TYR A 5 15.70 22.34 -8.11
CA TYR A 5 14.91 22.36 -9.34
C TYR A 5 13.47 22.05 -8.99
N GLN A 6 12.54 22.89 -9.37
CA GLN A 6 11.13 22.76 -9.04
C GLN A 6 10.26 22.72 -10.29
N SER A 7 9.31 21.80 -10.34
CA SER A 7 8.30 21.71 -11.40
C SER A 7 7.09 20.91 -10.88
N ASP A 8 5.92 21.13 -11.46
CA ASP A 8 4.72 20.28 -11.33
C ASP A 8 4.78 19.06 -12.25
N ARG A 9 5.77 19.03 -13.19
CA ARG A 9 5.96 17.95 -14.17
C ARG A 9 7.22 17.15 -13.90
N LEU A 10 7.02 15.87 -13.59
CA LEU A 10 8.13 14.96 -13.31
C LEU A 10 9.02 14.74 -14.52
N GLU A 11 8.45 14.81 -15.74
CA GLU A 11 9.18 14.67 -17.00
C GLU A 11 10.20 15.80 -17.18
N ALA A 12 9.81 17.04 -16.88
CA ALA A 12 10.71 18.19 -16.95
C ALA A 12 11.88 18.04 -15.96
N LEU A 13 11.60 17.58 -14.74
CA LEU A 13 12.63 17.29 -13.74
C LEU A 13 13.55 16.15 -14.20
N ALA A 14 13.01 15.10 -14.83
CA ALA A 14 13.81 13.97 -15.34
C ALA A 14 14.70 14.40 -16.54
N GLU A 15 14.20 15.27 -17.40
CA GLU A 15 15.01 15.85 -18.48
C GLU A 15 16.17 16.69 -17.95
N MET A 16 15.91 17.52 -16.94
CA MET A 16 16.94 18.31 -16.30
C MET A 16 17.97 17.43 -15.59
N CYS A 17 17.51 16.39 -14.87
CA CYS A 17 18.38 15.41 -14.22
C CYS A 17 19.29 14.70 -15.25
N ALA A 18 18.74 14.25 -16.37
CA ALA A 18 19.50 13.62 -17.44
C ALA A 18 20.49 14.59 -18.10
N HIS A 19 20.10 15.85 -18.29
CA HIS A 19 20.99 16.89 -18.84
C HIS A 19 22.18 17.13 -17.91
N ILE A 20 21.97 17.28 -16.61
CA ILE A 20 23.05 17.47 -15.63
C ILE A 20 23.95 16.23 -15.59
N HIS A 21 23.38 15.03 -15.64
CA HIS A 21 24.14 13.78 -15.70
C HIS A 21 25.09 13.74 -16.91
N GLN A 22 24.65 14.20 -18.07
CA GLN A 22 25.48 14.27 -19.28
C GLN A 22 26.48 15.41 -19.27
N ALA A 23 26.05 16.61 -18.84
CA ALA A 23 26.87 17.81 -18.89
C ALA A 23 28.04 17.82 -17.88
N LEU A 24 27.84 17.12 -16.75
CA LEU A 24 28.80 17.03 -15.66
C LEU A 24 29.22 15.57 -15.42
N PRO A 25 30.06 14.94 -16.26
CA PRO A 25 30.46 13.55 -16.05
C PRO A 25 31.23 13.38 -14.74
N LEU A 26 31.09 12.21 -14.11
CA LEU A 26 31.87 11.86 -12.92
C LEU A 26 33.33 11.62 -13.29
N ASP A 27 34.27 11.98 -12.40
CA ASP A 27 35.72 11.84 -12.62
C ASP A 27 36.10 10.38 -12.90
N ALA A 28 35.47 9.42 -12.22
CA ALA A 28 35.66 7.99 -12.42
C ALA A 28 34.52 7.42 -13.29
N VAL A 29 34.85 6.93 -14.47
CA VAL A 29 33.88 6.43 -15.47
C VAL A 29 32.98 5.32 -14.94
N LEU A 30 33.44 4.51 -13.98
CA LEU A 30 32.68 3.41 -13.38
C LEU A 30 32.11 3.78 -11.98
N ALA A 31 32.24 5.03 -11.53
CA ALA A 31 31.61 5.44 -10.28
C ALA A 31 30.07 5.41 -10.42
N PRO A 32 29.34 4.90 -9.43
CA PRO A 32 27.90 4.92 -9.46
C PRO A 32 27.35 6.34 -9.27
N GLU A 33 26.33 6.68 -10.03
CA GLU A 33 25.53 7.85 -9.75
C GLU A 33 24.60 7.58 -8.59
N GLU A 34 24.77 8.27 -7.47
CA GLU A 34 23.96 8.11 -6.27
C GLU A 34 22.66 8.93 -6.40
N VAL A 35 21.53 8.23 -6.34
CA VAL A 35 20.21 8.84 -6.50
C VAL A 35 19.30 8.50 -5.32
N VAL A 36 18.77 9.50 -4.65
CA VAL A 36 17.78 9.37 -3.60
C VAL A 36 16.39 9.53 -4.19
N VAL A 37 15.50 8.59 -3.93
CA VAL A 37 14.11 8.59 -4.44
C VAL A 37 13.12 8.28 -3.32
N GLN A 38 11.83 8.65 -3.50
CA GLN A 38 10.79 8.38 -2.51
C GLN A 38 10.23 6.95 -2.58
N SER A 39 10.25 6.33 -3.77
CA SER A 39 9.60 5.04 -3.98
C SER A 39 10.33 4.18 -5.00
N GLN A 40 10.03 2.88 -5.00
CA GLN A 40 10.54 1.97 -6.03
C GLN A 40 9.94 2.26 -7.41
N GLY A 41 8.71 2.78 -7.47
CA GLY A 41 8.10 3.26 -8.72
C GLY A 41 8.93 4.38 -9.34
N MET A 42 9.34 5.37 -8.54
CA MET A 42 10.21 6.47 -8.97
C MET A 42 11.57 5.97 -9.47
N ARG A 43 12.19 5.02 -8.76
CA ARG A 43 13.41 4.35 -9.21
C ARG A 43 13.22 3.71 -10.59
N ARG A 44 12.14 2.96 -10.79
CA ARG A 44 11.86 2.29 -12.07
C ARG A 44 11.62 3.28 -13.19
N TYR A 45 10.83 4.32 -12.92
CA TYR A 45 10.56 5.40 -13.86
C TYR A 45 11.86 6.05 -14.34
N LEU A 46 12.72 6.49 -13.43
CA LEU A 46 13.97 7.17 -13.79
C LEU A 46 14.93 6.25 -14.55
N ASN A 47 15.02 4.97 -14.21
CA ASN A 47 15.80 3.99 -14.98
C ASN A 47 15.30 3.87 -16.43
N VAL A 48 13.98 3.74 -16.62
CA VAL A 48 13.38 3.63 -17.96
C VAL A 48 13.56 4.95 -18.73
N PHE A 49 13.38 6.09 -18.06
CA PHE A 49 13.58 7.40 -18.67
C PHE A 49 15.03 7.58 -19.17
N PHE A 50 16.02 7.28 -18.32
CA PHE A 50 17.42 7.37 -18.70
C PHE A 50 17.78 6.39 -19.82
N ALA A 51 17.28 5.15 -19.79
CA ALA A 51 17.50 4.19 -20.86
C ALA A 51 16.95 4.67 -22.21
N ARG A 52 15.77 5.32 -22.21
CA ARG A 52 15.16 5.90 -23.41
C ARG A 52 15.90 7.14 -23.90
N LYS A 53 16.28 8.05 -22.99
CA LYS A 53 16.89 9.35 -23.33
C LYS A 53 18.38 9.22 -23.68
N LEU A 54 19.12 8.39 -22.94
CA LEU A 54 20.58 8.25 -23.06
C LEU A 54 21.01 6.98 -23.82
N GLY A 55 20.05 6.12 -24.17
CA GLY A 55 20.32 4.81 -24.79
C GLY A 55 20.66 3.72 -23.78
N VAL A 56 21.26 4.06 -22.65
CA VAL A 56 21.64 3.13 -21.57
C VAL A 56 21.40 3.76 -20.23
N ALA A 57 20.80 3.02 -19.29
CA ALA A 57 20.77 3.35 -17.88
C ALA A 57 21.66 2.36 -17.12
N ALA A 58 22.89 2.75 -16.83
CA ALA A 58 23.87 1.90 -16.14
C ALA A 58 24.48 2.67 -14.97
N ASN A 59 24.94 1.91 -13.96
CA ASN A 59 25.65 2.44 -12.81
C ASN A 59 24.84 3.46 -11.95
N LEU A 60 23.51 3.35 -11.94
CA LEU A 60 22.65 4.16 -11.08
C LEU A 60 22.42 3.41 -9.77
N LYS A 61 22.79 4.02 -8.66
CA LYS A 61 22.58 3.45 -7.32
C LYS A 61 21.50 4.23 -6.59
N PHE A 62 20.37 3.58 -6.37
CA PHE A 62 19.21 4.19 -5.74
C PHE A 62 19.12 3.88 -4.25
N SER A 63 18.74 4.86 -3.46
CA SER A 63 18.44 4.73 -2.03
C SER A 63 17.19 5.53 -1.65
N LEU A 64 16.56 5.14 -0.55
CA LEU A 64 15.56 5.96 0.13
C LEU A 64 16.27 6.90 1.11
N PRO A 65 15.67 8.02 1.54
CA PRO A 65 16.33 8.97 2.46
C PRO A 65 16.86 8.33 3.74
N ALA A 66 16.05 7.46 4.38
CA ALA A 66 16.48 6.72 5.58
C ALA A 66 17.62 5.74 5.29
N GLY A 67 17.59 5.10 4.11
CA GLY A 67 18.64 4.19 3.66
C GLY A 67 19.97 4.89 3.41
N LEU A 68 19.93 6.09 2.78
CA LEU A 68 21.12 6.93 2.63
C LEU A 68 21.73 7.29 4.00
N ALA A 69 20.90 7.79 4.91
CA ALA A 69 21.35 8.17 6.25
C ALA A 69 22.03 6.98 6.98
N TRP A 70 21.41 5.80 6.94
CA TRP A 70 21.98 4.60 7.57
C TRP A 70 23.28 4.14 6.91
N GLN A 71 23.38 4.19 5.58
CA GLN A 71 24.61 3.88 4.86
C GLN A 71 25.77 4.83 5.24
N LEU A 72 25.49 6.13 5.38
CA LEU A 72 26.48 7.13 5.81
C LEU A 72 26.90 6.90 7.27
N MET A 73 25.96 6.61 8.18
CA MET A 73 26.26 6.26 9.56
C MET A 73 27.23 5.06 9.64
N ARG A 74 26.96 4.02 8.86
CA ARG A 74 27.84 2.83 8.80
C ARG A 74 29.22 3.08 8.21
N LYS A 75 29.34 4.05 7.29
CA LYS A 75 30.66 4.41 6.72
C LYS A 75 31.49 5.28 7.67
N LEU A 76 30.84 6.16 8.44
CA LEU A 76 31.49 7.18 9.24
C LEU A 76 31.69 6.76 10.70
N VAL A 77 30.75 6.01 11.26
CA VAL A 77 30.77 5.58 12.65
C VAL A 77 31.20 4.11 12.72
N PRO A 78 32.34 3.78 13.35
CA PRO A 78 32.78 2.40 13.54
C PRO A 78 31.73 1.57 14.28
N ASP A 79 31.66 0.27 13.97
CA ASP A 79 30.85 -0.74 14.66
C ASP A 79 29.32 -0.58 14.56
N VAL A 80 28.81 0.26 13.62
CA VAL A 80 27.38 0.30 13.32
C VAL A 80 26.96 -0.93 12.52
N PRO A 81 26.06 -1.79 13.05
CA PRO A 81 25.67 -3.04 12.40
C PRO A 81 24.80 -2.80 11.16
N PRO A 82 24.64 -3.80 10.26
CA PRO A 82 23.73 -3.72 9.14
C PRO A 82 22.27 -3.44 9.55
N LEU A 83 21.79 -4.11 10.59
CA LEU A 83 20.49 -3.91 11.20
C LEU A 83 20.65 -3.16 12.52
N SER A 84 19.86 -2.09 12.70
CA SER A 84 19.90 -1.30 13.94
C SER A 84 19.28 -2.08 15.12
N PRO A 85 19.91 -2.09 16.32
CA PRO A 85 19.27 -2.59 17.53
C PRO A 85 17.97 -1.84 17.92
N PHE A 86 17.77 -0.65 17.35
CA PHE A 86 16.60 0.20 17.52
C PHE A 86 15.71 0.23 16.27
N SER A 87 15.81 -0.77 15.37
CA SER A 87 14.79 -0.95 14.33
C SER A 87 13.48 -1.45 14.96
N PRO A 88 12.31 -1.15 14.37
CA PRO A 88 11.03 -1.59 14.91
C PRO A 88 10.95 -3.11 15.11
N GLU A 89 11.58 -3.87 14.23
CA GLU A 89 11.64 -5.32 14.29
C GLU A 89 12.38 -5.79 15.55
N VAL A 90 13.55 -5.26 15.82
CA VAL A 90 14.37 -5.64 17.00
C VAL A 90 13.75 -5.11 18.29
N MET A 91 13.30 -3.85 18.32
CA MET A 91 12.63 -3.27 19.48
C MET A 91 11.41 -4.06 19.91
N ARG A 92 10.65 -4.61 18.96
CA ARG A 92 9.48 -5.49 19.24
C ARG A 92 9.90 -6.71 20.07
N TRP A 93 10.95 -7.42 19.69
CA TRP A 93 11.40 -8.61 20.42
C TRP A 93 11.92 -8.23 21.81
N ARG A 94 12.62 -7.11 21.94
CA ARG A 94 13.09 -6.61 23.23
C ARG A 94 11.94 -6.23 24.15
N LEU A 95 10.93 -5.50 23.67
CA LEU A 95 9.72 -5.17 24.43
C LEU A 95 8.94 -6.42 24.82
N LEU A 96 8.83 -7.40 23.91
CA LEU A 96 8.19 -8.66 24.21
C LEU A 96 8.94 -9.41 25.33
N ASN A 97 10.27 -9.42 25.29
CA ASN A 97 11.10 -9.99 26.35
C ASN A 97 10.83 -9.31 27.70
N LEU A 98 10.79 -7.97 27.70
CA LEU A 98 10.42 -7.20 28.90
C LEU A 98 9.03 -7.61 29.41
N PHE A 99 7.99 -7.58 28.59
CA PHE A 99 6.61 -7.85 29.02
C PHE A 99 6.43 -9.25 29.62
N ARG A 100 7.27 -10.22 29.24
CA ARG A 100 7.28 -11.59 29.74
C ARG A 100 8.25 -11.81 30.92
N SER A 101 9.11 -10.86 31.21
CA SER A 101 10.11 -11.00 32.27
C SER A 101 9.49 -10.95 33.68
N GLU A 102 10.10 -11.64 34.64
CA GLU A 102 9.75 -11.56 36.05
C GLU A 102 9.91 -10.12 36.58
N ALA A 103 10.93 -9.42 36.11
CA ALA A 103 11.18 -8.02 36.46
C ALA A 103 9.99 -7.13 36.11
N PHE A 104 9.42 -7.28 34.91
CA PHE A 104 8.22 -6.51 34.52
C PHE A 104 7.03 -6.83 35.41
N GLN A 105 6.85 -8.09 35.82
CA GLN A 105 5.70 -8.51 36.62
C GLN A 105 5.78 -8.09 38.09
N THR A 106 6.99 -7.97 38.66
CA THR A 106 7.19 -7.81 40.11
C THR A 106 7.79 -6.46 40.51
N ALA A 107 8.63 -5.85 39.66
CA ALA A 107 9.36 -4.63 40.05
C ALA A 107 8.41 -3.43 40.17
N PRO A 108 8.56 -2.62 41.26
CA PRO A 108 7.73 -1.43 41.49
C PRO A 108 7.84 -0.37 40.39
N GLU A 109 8.99 -0.29 39.75
CA GLU A 109 9.26 0.65 38.67
C GLU A 109 8.33 0.48 37.46
N TYR A 110 7.83 -0.75 37.21
CA TYR A 110 6.89 -1.05 36.12
C TYR A 110 5.42 -1.06 36.57
N GLU A 111 5.10 -0.75 37.82
CA GLU A 111 3.72 -0.77 38.30
C GLU A 111 2.79 0.12 37.50
N ASN A 112 3.20 1.36 37.24
CA ASN A 112 2.44 2.30 36.42
C ASN A 112 2.29 1.80 34.96
N VAL A 113 3.35 1.21 34.40
CA VAL A 113 3.31 0.61 33.05
C VAL A 113 2.32 -0.52 32.99
N ARG A 114 2.34 -1.44 33.97
CA ARG A 114 1.40 -2.57 34.08
C ARG A 114 -0.05 -2.10 34.15
N LEU A 115 -0.34 -1.16 35.05
CA LEU A 115 -1.70 -0.61 35.23
C LEU A 115 -2.24 0.02 33.92
N LYS A 116 -1.42 0.76 33.19
CA LYS A 116 -1.82 1.40 31.93
C LYS A 116 -2.01 0.40 30.79
N LEU A 117 -1.22 -0.67 30.76
CA LEU A 117 -1.21 -1.64 29.66
C LEU A 117 -2.00 -2.92 29.96
N GLU A 118 -2.53 -3.11 31.17
CA GLU A 118 -3.25 -4.31 31.60
C GLU A 118 -4.38 -4.73 30.65
N SER A 119 -5.21 -3.77 30.24
CA SER A 119 -6.31 -4.03 29.30
C SER A 119 -5.85 -4.48 27.92
N TYR A 120 -4.66 -4.07 27.49
CA TYR A 120 -4.07 -4.48 26.21
C TYR A 120 -3.39 -5.85 26.32
N LEU A 121 -2.60 -6.07 27.37
CA LEU A 121 -1.80 -7.29 27.54
C LEU A 121 -2.65 -8.55 27.71
N HIS A 122 -3.85 -8.43 28.28
CA HIS A 122 -4.76 -9.54 28.52
C HIS A 122 -5.87 -9.70 27.47
N SER A 123 -5.88 -8.92 26.40
CA SER A 123 -6.94 -8.94 25.38
C SER A 123 -6.95 -10.21 24.51
N SER A 124 -5.79 -10.83 24.28
CA SER A 124 -5.64 -12.06 23.48
C SER A 124 -4.33 -12.79 23.77
N ALA A 125 -4.21 -14.04 23.33
CA ALA A 125 -3.01 -14.87 23.53
C ALA A 125 -1.72 -14.36 22.86
N SER A 126 -1.80 -13.34 22.01
CA SER A 126 -0.66 -12.69 21.34
C SER A 126 -0.72 -11.17 21.46
N ALA A 127 -1.47 -10.68 22.46
CA ALA A 127 -1.64 -9.25 22.70
C ALA A 127 -0.32 -8.57 23.08
N ASP A 128 0.50 -9.25 23.88
CA ASP A 128 1.86 -8.82 24.22
C ASP A 128 2.73 -8.55 22.99
N TYR A 129 2.72 -9.45 22.01
CA TYR A 129 3.46 -9.30 20.77
C TYR A 129 2.91 -8.16 19.90
N GLN A 130 1.57 -7.99 19.87
CA GLN A 130 0.96 -6.87 19.13
C GLN A 130 1.31 -5.53 19.75
N LEU A 131 1.19 -5.42 21.07
CA LEU A 131 1.52 -4.21 21.79
C LEU A 131 2.99 -3.85 21.64
N ALA A 132 3.89 -4.84 21.79
CA ALA A 132 5.32 -4.66 21.56
C ALA A 132 5.61 -4.11 20.15
N GLY A 133 4.89 -4.61 19.12
CA GLY A 133 4.99 -4.10 17.76
C GLY A 133 4.50 -2.65 17.62
N GLN A 134 3.33 -2.32 18.17
CA GLN A 134 2.79 -0.97 18.13
C GLN A 134 3.71 0.04 18.84
N MET A 135 4.25 -0.34 20.00
CA MET A 135 5.20 0.51 20.72
C MET A 135 6.52 0.69 19.96
N ALA A 136 7.03 -0.36 19.33
CA ALA A 136 8.24 -0.28 18.52
C ALA A 136 8.04 0.67 17.31
N ASP A 137 6.90 0.58 16.64
CA ASP A 137 6.55 1.45 15.52
C ASP A 137 6.42 2.94 15.98
N ILE A 138 5.85 3.18 17.16
CA ILE A 138 5.73 4.52 17.75
C ILE A 138 7.12 5.06 18.15
N PHE A 139 7.97 4.27 18.76
CA PHE A 139 9.32 4.71 19.11
C PHE A 139 10.18 5.00 17.87
N ASP A 140 10.02 4.25 16.78
CA ASP A 140 10.70 4.59 15.52
C ASP A 140 10.24 5.96 14.98
N GLN A 141 8.93 6.28 15.09
CA GLN A 141 8.43 7.61 14.76
C GLN A 141 9.02 8.69 15.67
N TYR A 142 9.14 8.45 16.99
CA TYR A 142 9.76 9.41 17.89
C TYR A 142 11.25 9.65 17.56
N LEU A 143 11.97 8.60 17.17
CA LEU A 143 13.36 8.72 16.70
C LEU A 143 13.52 9.60 15.45
N VAL A 144 12.45 9.75 14.66
CA VAL A 144 12.46 10.56 13.42
C VAL A 144 11.91 11.97 13.67
N TYR A 145 10.78 12.08 14.39
CA TYR A 145 10.03 13.33 14.50
C TYR A 145 10.21 14.04 15.86
N ARG A 146 10.71 13.36 16.87
CA ARG A 146 10.83 13.87 18.25
C ARG A 146 12.17 13.49 18.91
N PRO A 147 13.29 13.79 18.27
CA PRO A 147 14.60 13.52 18.89
C PRO A 147 14.74 14.19 20.26
N ASP A 148 14.16 15.38 20.45
CA ASP A 148 14.10 16.12 21.70
C ASP A 148 13.44 15.32 22.85
N TRP A 149 12.41 14.53 22.57
CA TRP A 149 11.78 13.67 23.58
C TRP A 149 12.69 12.51 23.99
N ILE A 150 13.32 11.89 23.01
CA ILE A 150 14.23 10.77 23.21
C ILE A 150 15.42 11.20 24.12
N ASP A 151 16.06 12.33 23.81
CA ASP A 151 17.16 12.88 24.60
C ASP A 151 16.74 13.24 26.02
N ALA A 152 15.55 13.86 26.19
CA ALA A 152 15.01 14.19 27.51
C ALA A 152 14.74 12.93 28.34
N TRP A 153 14.11 11.92 27.77
CA TRP A 153 13.78 10.67 28.46
C TRP A 153 15.04 9.88 28.87
N GLN A 154 16.07 9.86 28.03
CA GLN A 154 17.36 9.30 28.40
C GLN A 154 18.02 10.03 29.57
N ALA A 155 17.92 11.37 29.59
CA ALA A 155 18.40 12.18 30.69
C ALA A 155 17.50 12.08 31.96
N GLY A 156 16.46 11.21 31.95
CA GLY A 156 15.53 11.03 33.07
C GLY A 156 14.54 12.16 33.26
N LYS A 157 14.37 13.05 32.27
CA LYS A 157 13.47 14.21 32.34
C LYS A 157 12.17 13.89 31.62
N LEU A 158 11.03 14.34 32.19
CA LEU A 158 9.72 14.36 31.56
C LEU A 158 9.42 15.77 31.05
N LEU A 159 8.75 15.85 29.90
CA LEU A 159 8.46 17.10 29.21
C LEU A 159 7.04 17.62 29.48
N GLY A 160 6.23 16.87 30.23
CA GLY A 160 4.83 17.24 30.54
C GLY A 160 3.86 16.94 29.41
N LEU A 161 4.10 15.87 28.63
CA LEU A 161 3.27 15.45 27.50
C LEU A 161 1.99 14.70 27.93
N GLY A 162 1.64 14.73 29.22
CA GLY A 162 0.45 14.09 29.75
C GLY A 162 0.68 12.73 30.40
N ASP A 163 -0.41 12.03 30.71
CA ASP A 163 -0.41 10.82 31.53
C ASP A 163 0.28 9.60 30.86
N ASP A 164 0.50 9.65 29.55
CA ASP A 164 1.11 8.56 28.80
C ASP A 164 2.63 8.73 28.61
N GLU A 165 3.21 9.85 29.07
CA GLU A 165 4.64 10.10 28.90
C GLU A 165 5.50 9.24 29.84
N ASP A 166 5.20 9.19 31.15
CA ASP A 166 6.06 8.54 32.14
C ASP A 166 6.30 7.05 31.82
N TRP A 167 5.23 6.32 31.49
CA TRP A 167 5.38 4.88 31.21
C TRP A 167 6.09 4.62 29.86
N GLN A 168 5.90 5.47 28.85
CA GLN A 168 6.63 5.38 27.59
C GLN A 168 8.10 5.71 27.76
N ALA A 169 8.43 6.75 28.51
CA ALA A 169 9.80 7.11 28.86
C ALA A 169 10.52 5.96 29.62
N ARG A 170 9.80 5.19 30.46
CA ARG A 170 10.35 4.02 31.14
C ARG A 170 10.64 2.88 30.18
N LEU A 171 9.71 2.58 29.25
CA LEU A 171 9.94 1.57 28.22
C LEU A 171 11.11 1.97 27.31
N TRP A 172 11.22 3.26 26.97
CA TRP A 172 12.35 3.76 26.19
C TRP A 172 13.68 3.55 26.90
N ARG A 173 13.79 3.90 28.19
CA ARG A 173 15.01 3.68 28.99
C ARG A 173 15.38 2.20 29.16
N TYR A 174 14.40 1.30 29.11
CA TYR A 174 14.69 -0.14 29.02
C TYR A 174 15.31 -0.51 27.67
N LEU A 175 14.77 0.05 26.56
CA LEU A 175 15.33 -0.20 25.24
C LEU A 175 16.73 0.37 25.08
N ASP A 176 17.04 1.47 25.74
CA ASP A 176 18.34 2.14 25.69
C ASP A 176 19.00 2.20 27.08
N ASP A 177 19.36 1.03 27.59
CA ASP A 177 20.06 0.83 28.87
C ASP A 177 21.60 0.85 28.73
N GLY A 178 22.09 1.11 27.51
CA GLY A 178 23.51 1.16 27.20
C GLY A 178 24.16 -0.22 26.93
N SER A 179 23.41 -1.31 26.97
CA SER A 179 23.89 -2.67 26.67
C SER A 179 23.98 -2.97 25.17
N GLN A 180 23.42 -2.09 24.33
CA GLN A 180 23.25 -2.31 22.90
C GLN A 180 24.57 -2.29 22.13
N SER A 181 24.63 -3.10 21.06
CA SER A 181 25.78 -3.18 20.14
C SER A 181 26.06 -1.87 19.39
N ALA A 182 25.07 -0.98 19.26
CA ALA A 182 25.21 0.35 18.67
C ALA A 182 24.18 1.33 19.27
N PRO A 183 24.49 2.64 19.30
CA PRO A 183 23.55 3.66 19.75
C PRO A 183 22.33 3.78 18.82
N HIS A 184 21.26 4.38 19.33
CA HIS A 184 20.08 4.70 18.54
C HIS A 184 20.34 5.81 17.51
N ARG A 185 19.41 5.97 16.57
CA ARG A 185 19.53 6.90 15.43
C ARG A 185 19.83 8.34 15.86
N VAL A 186 19.19 8.87 16.91
CA VAL A 186 19.39 10.25 17.36
C VAL A 186 20.83 10.47 17.82
N ALA A 187 21.37 9.59 18.65
CA ALA A 187 22.78 9.67 19.10
C ALA A 187 23.81 9.47 17.96
N LEU A 188 23.48 8.64 16.95
CA LEU A 188 24.28 8.48 15.74
C LEU A 188 24.18 9.70 14.82
N TRP A 189 23.07 10.43 14.86
CA TRP A 189 22.84 11.59 14.01
C TRP A 189 23.80 12.73 14.28
N GLU A 190 23.99 13.07 15.53
CA GLU A 190 24.96 14.11 15.91
C GLU A 190 26.39 13.74 15.49
N LYS A 191 26.77 12.48 15.68
CA LYS A 191 28.06 11.96 15.23
C LYS A 191 28.21 12.01 13.73
N LEU A 192 27.16 11.62 12.99
CA LEU A 192 27.11 11.69 11.55
C LEU A 192 27.35 13.12 11.07
N LEU A 193 26.57 14.09 11.58
CA LEU A 193 26.69 15.49 11.16
C LEU A 193 28.06 16.09 11.48
N ALA A 194 28.68 15.69 12.60
CA ALA A 194 30.01 16.17 13.01
C ALA A 194 31.17 15.56 12.19
N GLN A 195 30.99 14.37 11.61
CA GLN A 195 32.03 13.61 10.91
C GLN A 195 31.86 13.59 9.38
N LEU A 196 30.86 14.30 8.84
CA LEU A 196 30.68 14.39 7.39
C LEU A 196 31.93 14.96 6.74
N ASP A 197 32.50 14.19 5.79
CA ASP A 197 33.70 14.55 5.04
C ASP A 197 33.56 14.14 3.56
N LYS A 198 34.24 14.86 2.69
CA LYS A 198 34.32 14.58 1.24
C LYS A 198 34.78 13.18 0.90
N SER A 199 35.60 12.56 1.74
CA SER A 199 36.19 11.23 1.50
C SER A 199 35.16 10.09 1.50
N VAL A 200 34.01 10.27 2.13
CA VAL A 200 32.96 9.25 2.27
C VAL A 200 31.71 9.56 1.44
N LEU A 201 31.62 10.79 0.95
CA LEU A 201 30.50 11.24 0.14
C LEU A 201 30.77 11.01 -1.36
N PRO A 202 29.73 10.83 -2.18
CA PRO A 202 29.89 10.82 -3.63
C PRO A 202 30.33 12.18 -4.15
N GLN A 203 30.84 12.24 -5.37
CA GLN A 203 31.18 13.50 -6.02
C GLN A 203 29.98 14.44 -6.09
N ARG A 204 28.78 13.87 -6.34
CA ARG A 204 27.48 14.55 -6.28
C ARG A 204 26.38 13.60 -5.84
N LEU A 205 25.25 14.15 -5.44
CA LEU A 205 24.06 13.42 -5.01
C LEU A 205 22.84 13.97 -5.74
N PHE A 206 22.09 13.10 -6.39
CA PHE A 206 20.77 13.43 -6.93
C PHE A 206 19.68 13.03 -5.93
N VAL A 207 18.70 13.92 -5.74
CA VAL A 207 17.50 13.70 -4.92
C VAL A 207 16.32 13.94 -5.83
N PHE A 208 15.65 12.87 -6.28
CA PHE A 208 14.73 12.96 -7.40
C PHE A 208 13.27 12.65 -7.04
N GLY A 209 12.37 13.50 -7.54
CA GLY A 209 10.92 13.32 -7.44
C GLY A 209 10.40 13.41 -6.00
N ILE A 210 11.00 14.26 -5.19
CA ILE A 210 10.62 14.44 -3.80
C ILE A 210 9.50 15.48 -3.72
N SER A 211 8.41 15.10 -3.08
CA SER A 211 7.26 15.97 -2.79
C SER A 211 6.97 16.10 -1.30
N THR A 212 7.53 15.19 -0.49
CA THR A 212 7.47 15.24 0.99
C THR A 212 8.70 14.55 1.58
N MET A 213 9.22 15.07 2.70
CA MET A 213 10.35 14.47 3.41
C MET A 213 10.30 14.87 4.90
N ALA A 214 10.73 13.97 5.80
CA ALA A 214 10.88 14.34 7.20
C ALA A 214 11.99 15.39 7.36
N PRO A 215 11.81 16.42 8.21
CA PRO A 215 12.74 17.55 8.36
C PRO A 215 14.19 17.14 8.63
N MET A 216 14.40 16.07 9.41
CA MET A 216 15.74 15.58 9.70
C MET A 216 16.53 15.16 8.44
N TYR A 217 15.88 14.55 7.44
CA TYR A 217 16.59 14.15 6.22
C TYR A 217 16.89 15.36 5.32
N LEU A 218 16.03 16.38 5.31
CA LEU A 218 16.32 17.64 4.63
C LEU A 218 17.54 18.33 5.25
N GLN A 219 17.62 18.35 6.59
CA GLN A 219 18.78 18.84 7.32
C GLN A 219 20.06 18.07 6.94
N LEU A 220 20.00 16.74 6.82
CA LEU A 220 21.13 15.92 6.36
C LEU A 220 21.57 16.33 4.96
N LEU A 221 20.65 16.45 4.01
CA LEU A 221 20.95 16.86 2.64
C LEU A 221 21.62 18.25 2.60
N HIS A 222 21.14 19.19 3.41
CA HIS A 222 21.77 20.51 3.55
C HIS A 222 23.20 20.41 4.14
N GLN A 223 23.45 19.56 5.15
CA GLN A 223 24.80 19.36 5.65
C GLN A 223 25.71 18.67 4.62
N ILE A 224 25.21 17.67 3.88
CA ILE A 224 25.93 17.01 2.79
C ILE A 224 26.34 18.04 1.72
N SER A 225 25.47 19.01 1.40
CA SER A 225 25.74 20.02 0.38
C SER A 225 26.93 20.94 0.68
N LYS A 226 27.38 21.02 1.93
CA LYS A 226 28.60 21.72 2.31
C LYS A 226 29.88 20.99 1.86
N HIS A 227 29.78 19.70 1.54
CA HIS A 227 30.91 18.84 1.20
C HIS A 227 30.88 18.31 -0.24
N CYS A 228 29.69 18.16 -0.86
CA CYS A 228 29.52 17.77 -2.26
C CYS A 228 28.32 18.51 -2.89
N ASP A 229 28.16 18.41 -4.21
CA ASP A 229 27.01 18.99 -4.89
C ASP A 229 25.76 18.12 -4.71
N VAL A 230 24.67 18.72 -4.23
CA VAL A 230 23.38 18.08 -4.04
C VAL A 230 22.37 18.73 -4.96
N PHE A 231 21.83 17.95 -5.90
CA PHE A 231 20.83 18.38 -6.87
C PHE A 231 19.47 17.82 -6.45
N VAL A 232 18.57 18.70 -6.01
CA VAL A 232 17.22 18.32 -5.55
C VAL A 232 16.22 18.66 -6.63
N PHE A 233 15.52 17.64 -7.13
CA PHE A 233 14.45 17.75 -8.11
C PHE A 233 13.12 17.56 -7.37
N ALA A 234 12.53 18.67 -6.94
CA ALA A 234 11.32 18.68 -6.11
C ALA A 234 10.07 18.83 -7.00
N LEU A 235 9.12 17.91 -6.83
CA LEU A 235 7.84 17.99 -7.51
C LEU A 235 6.91 18.92 -6.72
N ASN A 236 6.81 20.16 -7.17
CA ASN A 236 6.04 21.23 -6.54
C ASN A 236 4.79 21.56 -7.36
N PRO A 237 3.56 21.41 -6.81
CA PRO A 237 2.33 21.64 -7.55
C PRO A 237 2.11 23.08 -8.02
N SER A 238 2.76 24.06 -7.37
CA SER A 238 2.57 25.48 -7.73
C SER A 238 3.90 26.19 -8.01
N SER A 239 3.90 27.07 -9.01
CA SER A 239 5.00 27.98 -9.34
C SER A 239 5.09 29.15 -8.34
N GLN A 240 4.01 29.42 -7.62
CA GLN A 240 3.93 30.46 -6.62
C GLN A 240 4.25 29.90 -5.23
N TYR A 241 4.68 30.77 -4.32
CA TYR A 241 4.84 30.37 -2.91
C TYR A 241 3.48 30.12 -2.26
N TRP A 242 3.28 28.92 -1.73
CA TRP A 242 2.02 28.48 -1.12
C TRP A 242 2.16 27.93 0.30
N GLY A 243 3.30 28.15 0.94
CA GLY A 243 3.57 27.70 2.31
C GLY A 243 2.60 28.25 3.35
N GLU A 244 1.97 29.38 3.09
CA GLU A 244 0.98 30.03 3.97
C GLU A 244 -0.49 29.80 3.56
N VAL A 245 -0.72 29.15 2.42
CA VAL A 245 -2.09 28.91 1.90
C VAL A 245 -2.86 27.98 2.84
N ILE A 246 -4.02 28.42 3.31
CA ILE A 246 -4.91 27.69 4.21
C ILE A 246 -6.34 27.66 3.67
N ASP A 247 -7.11 26.66 4.12
CA ASP A 247 -8.51 26.51 3.78
C ASP A 247 -9.37 27.67 4.33
N GLU A 248 -10.33 28.14 3.55
CA GLU A 248 -11.27 29.23 3.93
C GLU A 248 -11.97 28.94 5.27
N ALA A 249 -12.32 27.67 5.55
CA ALA A 249 -12.89 27.29 6.81
C ALA A 249 -11.95 27.53 8.01
N GLN A 250 -10.64 27.44 7.80
CA GLN A 250 -9.63 27.77 8.80
C GLN A 250 -9.47 29.29 8.94
N ILE A 251 -9.55 30.03 7.83
CA ILE A 251 -9.54 31.50 7.82
C ILE A 251 -10.71 32.02 8.67
N LEU A 252 -11.91 31.51 8.41
CA LEU A 252 -13.11 31.87 9.17
C LEU A 252 -13.02 31.56 10.66
N LYS A 253 -12.35 30.48 11.05
CA LYS A 253 -12.13 30.11 12.46
C LYS A 253 -11.13 31.02 13.16
N ARG A 254 -10.17 31.61 12.45
CA ARG A 254 -9.19 32.54 13.01
C ARG A 254 -9.78 33.94 13.27
N GLY A 255 -10.89 34.28 12.64
CA GLY A 255 -11.58 35.57 12.81
C GLY A 255 -10.71 36.77 12.43
N ASP A 256 -10.66 37.78 13.31
CA ASP A 256 -9.94 39.05 13.07
C ASP A 256 -8.39 38.88 12.93
N GLU A 257 -7.84 37.72 13.31
CA GLU A 257 -6.42 37.39 13.11
C GLU A 257 -6.12 36.79 11.74
N ALA A 258 -7.16 36.58 10.92
CA ALA A 258 -7.01 35.97 9.61
C ALA A 258 -6.55 36.98 8.57
N ASP A 259 -5.48 36.67 7.86
CA ASP A 259 -5.05 37.41 6.67
C ASP A 259 -5.67 36.75 5.42
N LEU A 260 -6.53 37.49 4.71
CA LEU A 260 -7.17 37.04 3.46
C LEU A 260 -6.15 36.78 2.35
N SER A 261 -4.92 37.30 2.45
CA SER A 261 -3.84 37.00 1.53
C SER A 261 -3.38 35.53 1.59
N GLN A 262 -3.79 34.77 2.65
CA GLN A 262 -3.54 33.34 2.80
C GLN A 262 -4.56 32.46 2.06
N ALA A 263 -5.62 33.06 1.50
CA ALA A 263 -6.55 32.33 0.63
C ALA A 263 -5.84 31.94 -0.68
N GLY A 264 -5.96 30.69 -1.07
CA GLY A 264 -5.40 30.17 -2.32
C GLY A 264 -6.33 29.14 -2.94
N HIS A 265 -5.89 28.47 -3.98
CA HIS A 265 -6.69 27.46 -4.68
C HIS A 265 -7.25 26.42 -3.69
N PRO A 266 -8.60 26.18 -3.64
CA PRO A 266 -9.24 25.38 -2.59
C PRO A 266 -8.70 23.95 -2.48
N LEU A 267 -8.43 23.28 -3.61
CA LEU A 267 -7.86 21.92 -3.60
C LEU A 267 -6.44 21.94 -3.04
N LEU A 268 -5.60 22.91 -3.39
CA LEU A 268 -4.24 23.00 -2.86
C LEU A 268 -4.26 23.30 -1.35
N ALA A 269 -5.11 24.22 -0.92
CA ALA A 269 -5.29 24.59 0.50
C ALA A 269 -5.71 23.40 1.35
N SER A 270 -6.68 22.62 0.86
CA SER A 270 -7.29 21.50 1.57
C SER A 270 -6.47 20.22 1.50
N LEU A 271 -5.96 19.87 0.30
CA LEU A 271 -5.27 18.59 0.05
C LEU A 271 -3.76 18.70 0.26
N GLY A 272 -3.18 19.91 0.15
CA GLY A 272 -1.75 20.15 0.05
C GLY A 272 -0.95 20.17 1.34
N LYS A 273 -1.55 19.93 2.51
CA LYS A 273 -0.91 20.16 3.82
C LYS A 273 0.49 19.52 3.95
N GLN A 274 0.65 18.28 3.53
CA GLN A 274 1.95 17.58 3.62
C GLN A 274 3.02 18.19 2.71
N GLY A 275 2.66 18.51 1.47
CA GLY A 275 3.55 19.20 0.54
C GLY A 275 3.88 20.61 1.03
N ARG A 276 2.88 21.34 1.50
CA ARG A 276 3.06 22.70 2.06
C ARG A 276 4.09 22.72 3.19
N ASP A 277 3.97 21.81 4.16
CA ASP A 277 4.94 21.72 5.26
C ASP A 277 6.36 21.44 4.74
N PHE A 278 6.50 20.55 3.75
CA PHE A 278 7.78 20.23 3.13
C PHE A 278 8.38 21.42 2.35
N PHE A 279 7.60 22.09 1.50
CA PHE A 279 8.09 23.21 0.71
C PHE A 279 8.41 24.44 1.55
N ASP A 280 7.72 24.60 2.69
CA ASP A 280 8.02 25.63 3.65
C ASP A 280 9.36 25.36 4.36
N PHE A 281 9.63 24.12 4.80
CA PHE A 281 10.97 23.74 5.28
C PHE A 281 12.06 23.86 4.20
N LEU A 282 11.73 23.54 2.95
CA LEU A 282 12.68 23.63 1.85
C LEU A 282 13.05 25.09 1.53
N ALA A 283 12.10 26.02 1.69
CA ALA A 283 12.33 27.45 1.50
C ALA A 283 13.27 28.05 2.58
N GLU A 284 13.39 27.40 3.75
CA GLU A 284 14.34 27.80 4.80
C GLU A 284 15.78 27.35 4.51
N VAL A 285 15.98 26.43 3.56
CA VAL A 285 17.30 25.89 3.21
C VAL A 285 18.04 26.89 2.31
N GLU A 286 19.27 27.22 2.68
CA GLU A 286 20.14 28.03 1.85
C GLU A 286 20.51 27.29 0.55
N THR A 287 20.11 27.84 -0.59
CA THR A 287 20.31 27.27 -1.91
C THR A 287 21.31 28.11 -2.71
N GLU A 288 22.16 27.45 -3.49
CA GLU A 288 23.05 28.13 -4.47
C GLU A 288 22.24 28.64 -5.67
N GLN A 289 21.29 27.82 -6.12
CA GLN A 289 20.38 28.16 -7.20
C GLN A 289 19.01 27.50 -6.91
N ASP A 290 17.96 28.28 -7.13
CA ASP A 290 16.56 27.81 -7.17
C ASP A 290 16.04 28.05 -8.61
N ILE A 291 15.87 26.94 -9.33
CA ILE A 291 15.50 26.96 -10.75
C ILE A 291 14.08 26.40 -10.87
N GLN A 292 13.18 27.24 -11.28
CA GLN A 292 11.80 26.85 -11.58
C GLN A 292 11.69 26.43 -13.05
N VAL A 293 11.27 25.15 -13.24
CA VAL A 293 11.13 24.51 -14.56
C VAL A 293 9.64 24.26 -14.81
N TYR A 294 8.83 25.30 -14.71
CA TYR A 294 7.42 25.23 -15.06
C TYR A 294 7.22 25.56 -16.53
N GLU A 295 6.42 24.76 -17.20
CA GLU A 295 5.96 25.04 -18.54
C GLU A 295 4.61 25.75 -18.47
N GLU A 296 4.33 26.65 -19.44
CA GLU A 296 2.98 27.13 -19.62
C GLU A 296 2.08 25.94 -19.98
N GLY A 297 1.19 25.58 -19.06
CA GLY A 297 0.30 24.43 -19.21
C GLY A 297 -0.75 24.69 -20.30
N LYS A 298 -1.20 23.66 -20.98
CA LYS A 298 -2.44 23.73 -21.74
C LYS A 298 -3.57 24.15 -20.81
N ASP A 299 -4.55 24.86 -21.30
CA ASP A 299 -5.68 25.38 -20.53
C ASP A 299 -6.99 25.25 -21.33
N ASP A 300 -7.06 24.18 -22.14
CA ASP A 300 -8.11 23.90 -23.13
C ASP A 300 -9.15 22.87 -22.69
N THR A 301 -8.91 22.17 -21.59
CA THR A 301 -9.81 21.16 -21.03
C THR A 301 -10.07 21.40 -19.55
N LEU A 302 -11.12 20.77 -18.99
CA LEU A 302 -11.44 20.88 -17.56
C LEU A 302 -10.27 20.45 -16.66
N LEU A 303 -9.59 19.34 -17.04
CA LEU A 303 -8.42 18.86 -16.30
C LEU A 303 -7.28 19.86 -16.34
N HIS A 304 -6.95 20.38 -17.53
CA HIS A 304 -5.88 21.36 -17.70
C HIS A 304 -6.19 22.68 -16.97
N CYS A 305 -7.45 23.14 -16.99
CA CYS A 305 -7.89 24.30 -16.21
C CYS A 305 -7.64 24.10 -14.71
N LEU A 306 -8.04 22.95 -14.16
CA LEU A 306 -7.81 22.64 -12.74
C LEU A 306 -6.33 22.59 -12.38
N GLN A 307 -5.49 21.99 -13.24
CA GLN A 307 -4.03 21.90 -13.03
C GLN A 307 -3.38 23.28 -13.12
N ASN A 308 -3.76 24.08 -14.11
CA ASN A 308 -3.24 25.44 -14.31
C ASN A 308 -3.64 26.37 -13.15
N ASP A 309 -4.87 26.24 -12.64
CA ASP A 309 -5.33 27.01 -11.47
C ASP A 309 -4.52 26.67 -10.22
N ILE A 310 -4.20 25.39 -10.01
CA ILE A 310 -3.33 24.95 -8.91
C ILE A 310 -1.91 25.49 -9.09
N GLN A 311 -1.35 25.39 -10.30
CA GLN A 311 0.00 25.86 -10.62
C GLN A 311 0.17 27.36 -10.37
N ASN A 312 -0.83 28.15 -10.74
CA ASN A 312 -0.76 29.62 -10.70
C ASN A 312 -1.54 30.24 -9.53
N LEU A 313 -2.09 29.43 -8.62
CA LEU A 313 -2.95 29.84 -7.48
C LEU A 313 -4.18 30.67 -7.90
N ILE A 314 -4.75 30.40 -9.06
CA ILE A 314 -5.96 31.04 -9.56
C ILE A 314 -7.17 30.48 -8.83
N MET A 315 -8.06 31.36 -8.35
CA MET A 315 -9.32 30.89 -7.74
C MET A 315 -10.27 30.41 -8.85
N PRO A 316 -10.91 29.22 -8.69
CA PRO A 316 -11.81 28.66 -9.71
C PRO A 316 -12.94 29.61 -10.13
N SER A 317 -13.43 30.43 -9.20
CA SER A 317 -14.46 31.43 -9.46
C SER A 317 -13.99 32.60 -10.35
N GLU A 318 -12.69 32.85 -10.45
CA GLU A 318 -12.12 33.90 -11.33
C GLU A 318 -12.25 33.57 -12.82
N ARG A 319 -12.42 32.28 -13.15
CA ARG A 319 -12.67 31.83 -14.52
C ARG A 319 -14.11 32.08 -14.98
N LEU A 320 -15.02 32.33 -14.05
CA LEU A 320 -16.44 32.48 -14.33
C LEU A 320 -16.79 33.90 -14.73
N TYR A 321 -17.28 34.08 -15.97
CA TYR A 321 -17.82 35.33 -16.47
C TYR A 321 -19.34 35.25 -16.57
N GLN A 322 -20.02 36.26 -16.02
CA GLN A 322 -21.46 36.42 -16.16
C GLN A 322 -21.74 37.61 -17.03
N GLN A 323 -22.33 37.42 -18.20
CA GLN A 323 -22.72 38.50 -19.11
C GLN A 323 -24.23 38.69 -19.01
N GLU A 324 -24.67 39.93 -18.72
CA GLU A 324 -26.10 40.28 -18.80
C GLU A 324 -26.50 40.43 -20.27
N GLU A 325 -27.35 39.52 -20.77
CA GLU A 325 -28.02 39.74 -22.04
C GLU A 325 -29.15 40.73 -21.90
N SER A 326 -29.16 41.78 -22.73
CA SER A 326 -29.91 43.03 -22.56
C SER A 326 -31.43 42.91 -22.87
N GLU A 327 -31.99 41.77 -23.27
CA GLU A 327 -33.40 41.72 -23.69
C GLU A 327 -34.27 40.65 -22.96
N ALA A 328 -33.71 39.71 -22.21
CA ALA A 328 -34.49 38.65 -21.55
C ALA A 328 -34.17 38.45 -20.07
N GLY A 329 -33.20 39.17 -19.47
CA GLY A 329 -32.86 39.02 -18.03
C GLY A 329 -32.24 37.70 -17.64
N ALA A 330 -31.85 36.86 -18.61
CA ALA A 330 -31.13 35.61 -18.35
C ALA A 330 -29.63 35.87 -18.28
N GLN A 331 -29.01 35.60 -17.17
CA GLN A 331 -27.55 35.63 -17.02
C GLN A 331 -26.98 34.37 -17.68
N GLN A 332 -26.18 34.54 -18.74
CA GLN A 332 -25.44 33.42 -19.35
C GLN A 332 -24.06 33.36 -18.73
N ALA A 333 -23.71 32.20 -18.19
CA ALA A 333 -22.39 31.93 -17.59
C ALA A 333 -21.42 31.44 -18.67
N TRP A 334 -20.20 31.94 -18.62
CA TRP A 334 -19.10 31.56 -19.50
C TRP A 334 -17.84 31.26 -18.66
N VAL A 335 -17.06 30.29 -19.09
CA VAL A 335 -15.78 29.93 -18.45
C VAL A 335 -14.64 30.36 -19.34
N GLN A 336 -13.69 31.08 -18.80
CA GLN A 336 -12.47 31.48 -19.54
C GLN A 336 -11.51 30.30 -19.58
N VAL A 337 -11.09 29.94 -20.79
CA VAL A 337 -10.05 28.96 -21.11
C VAL A 337 -9.09 29.56 -22.12
N HIS A 338 -7.97 28.89 -22.44
CA HIS A 338 -7.07 29.30 -23.50
C HIS A 338 -7.12 28.27 -24.64
N ASP A 339 -7.10 28.78 -25.88
CA ASP A 339 -6.99 27.94 -27.06
C ASP A 339 -5.58 27.37 -27.26
N ALA A 340 -5.37 26.55 -28.28
CA ALA A 340 -4.07 25.96 -28.59
C ALA A 340 -2.95 26.99 -28.91
N ASP A 341 -3.33 28.22 -29.24
CA ASP A 341 -2.42 29.32 -29.52
C ASP A 341 -2.19 30.20 -28.27
N GLY A 342 -2.80 29.85 -27.12
CA GLY A 342 -2.68 30.61 -25.88
C GLY A 342 -3.59 31.83 -25.76
N ASN A 343 -4.57 32.01 -26.68
CA ASN A 343 -5.50 33.16 -26.61
C ASN A 343 -6.66 32.82 -25.62
N PRO A 344 -7.09 33.79 -24.81
CA PRO A 344 -8.24 33.61 -23.93
C PRO A 344 -9.53 33.49 -24.74
N VAL A 345 -10.27 32.44 -24.52
CA VAL A 345 -11.58 32.13 -25.14
C VAL A 345 -12.59 31.82 -24.06
N CYS A 346 -13.82 32.27 -24.23
CA CYS A 346 -14.92 31.91 -23.36
C CYS A 346 -15.71 30.72 -23.91
N VAL A 347 -15.91 29.70 -23.13
CA VAL A 347 -16.67 28.49 -23.45
C VAL A 347 -17.89 28.33 -22.54
N GLU A 348 -18.94 27.68 -23.03
CA GLU A 348 -20.09 27.34 -22.21
C GLU A 348 -19.70 26.29 -21.15
N PRO A 349 -20.17 26.41 -19.89
CA PRO A 349 -19.87 25.43 -18.83
C PRO A 349 -20.13 23.98 -19.22
N ASP A 350 -21.23 23.71 -19.92
CA ASP A 350 -21.59 22.36 -20.36
C ASP A 350 -20.62 21.79 -21.39
N LYS A 351 -20.02 22.63 -22.24
CA LYS A 351 -18.98 22.20 -23.19
C LYS A 351 -17.72 21.76 -22.46
N LEU A 352 -17.29 22.53 -21.46
CA LEU A 352 -16.11 22.20 -20.64
C LEU A 352 -16.36 20.92 -19.80
N LEU A 353 -17.52 20.80 -19.16
CA LEU A 353 -17.89 19.63 -18.37
C LEU A 353 -17.98 18.33 -19.19
N ASN A 354 -18.26 18.41 -20.49
CA ASN A 354 -18.41 17.26 -21.37
C ASN A 354 -17.21 17.07 -22.32
N ASP A 355 -16.06 17.66 -22.05
CA ASP A 355 -14.84 17.51 -22.86
C ASP A 355 -14.18 16.13 -22.71
N GLY A 356 -14.57 15.38 -21.70
CA GLY A 356 -14.12 14.01 -21.42
C GLY A 356 -12.79 13.92 -20.68
N SER A 357 -12.15 15.05 -20.34
CA SER A 357 -10.86 15.06 -19.60
C SER A 357 -11.00 14.65 -18.14
N VAL A 358 -12.14 14.92 -17.52
CA VAL A 358 -12.49 14.47 -16.17
C VAL A 358 -13.78 13.67 -16.20
N LYS A 359 -13.77 12.43 -15.69
CA LYS A 359 -14.95 11.56 -15.58
C LYS A 359 -15.11 11.06 -14.15
N ILE A 360 -16.34 11.15 -13.63
CA ILE A 360 -16.71 10.61 -12.32
C ILE A 360 -17.85 9.60 -12.52
N VAL A 361 -17.64 8.38 -12.01
CA VAL A 361 -18.53 7.24 -12.22
C VAL A 361 -18.97 6.64 -10.89
N ALA A 362 -20.26 6.41 -10.75
CA ALA A 362 -20.85 5.69 -9.64
C ALA A 362 -21.28 4.28 -10.07
N ALA A 363 -20.78 3.26 -9.38
CA ALA A 363 -21.02 1.84 -9.63
C ALA A 363 -21.72 1.17 -8.43
N HIS A 364 -21.91 -0.17 -8.47
CA HIS A 364 -22.55 -0.94 -7.41
C HIS A 364 -21.60 -1.91 -6.68
N SER A 365 -20.43 -2.19 -7.25
CA SER A 365 -19.47 -3.12 -6.66
C SER A 365 -18.08 -2.96 -7.31
N PRO A 366 -17.00 -3.46 -6.69
CA PRO A 366 -15.67 -3.45 -7.29
C PRO A 366 -15.59 -4.17 -8.64
N LEU A 367 -16.29 -5.30 -8.79
CA LEU A 367 -16.41 -6.00 -10.07
C LEU A 367 -17.06 -5.11 -11.14
N ARG A 368 -18.12 -4.38 -10.74
CA ARG A 368 -18.84 -3.52 -11.70
C ARG A 368 -18.02 -2.29 -12.08
N GLU A 369 -17.26 -1.69 -11.14
CA GLU A 369 -16.30 -0.63 -11.44
C GLU A 369 -15.30 -1.07 -12.51
N LEU A 370 -14.71 -2.27 -12.36
CA LEU A 370 -13.74 -2.82 -13.32
C LEU A 370 -14.35 -3.13 -14.68
N GLN A 371 -15.61 -3.62 -14.73
CA GLN A 371 -16.31 -3.86 -15.99
C GLN A 371 -16.56 -2.55 -16.75
N ILE A 372 -17.02 -1.50 -16.05
CA ILE A 372 -17.24 -0.18 -16.62
C ILE A 372 -15.92 0.40 -17.11
N LEU A 373 -14.88 0.32 -16.27
CA LEU A 373 -13.54 0.80 -16.62
C LEU A 373 -13.01 0.11 -17.89
N LYS A 374 -13.18 -1.22 -18.02
CA LYS A 374 -12.70 -1.97 -19.20
C LYS A 374 -13.37 -1.45 -20.49
N GLU A 375 -14.68 -1.21 -20.47
CA GLU A 375 -15.41 -0.62 -21.59
C GLU A 375 -14.88 0.78 -21.92
N GLU A 376 -14.64 1.61 -20.89
CA GLU A 376 -14.11 2.96 -21.06
C GLU A 376 -12.67 2.93 -21.64
N LEU A 377 -11.80 2.08 -21.13
CA LEU A 377 -10.42 1.93 -21.63
C LEU A 377 -10.41 1.43 -23.08
N SER A 378 -11.31 0.52 -23.45
CA SER A 378 -11.42 0.04 -24.81
C SER A 378 -11.81 1.18 -25.76
N LEU A 379 -12.77 2.02 -25.36
CA LEU A 379 -13.19 3.18 -26.15
C LEU A 379 -12.08 4.25 -26.25
N VAL A 380 -11.41 4.55 -25.14
CA VAL A 380 -10.32 5.53 -25.11
C VAL A 380 -9.16 5.11 -26.01
N LEU A 381 -8.72 3.86 -25.96
CA LEU A 381 -7.65 3.35 -26.82
C LEU A 381 -8.07 3.26 -28.30
N GLN A 382 -9.34 3.01 -28.59
CA GLN A 382 -9.88 3.03 -29.95
C GLN A 382 -9.88 4.45 -30.53
N ASN A 383 -10.27 5.44 -29.73
CA ASN A 383 -10.34 6.84 -30.15
C ASN A 383 -8.97 7.52 -30.22
N ASN A 384 -7.97 6.98 -29.52
CA ASN A 384 -6.62 7.52 -29.45
C ASN A 384 -5.59 6.46 -29.89
N PRO A 385 -5.40 6.25 -31.21
CA PRO A 385 -4.53 5.17 -31.72
C PRO A 385 -3.05 5.32 -31.31
N ASP A 386 -2.61 6.51 -30.95
CA ASP A 386 -1.25 6.80 -30.48
C ASP A 386 -1.03 6.46 -29.00
N TRP A 387 -2.10 6.09 -28.28
CA TRP A 387 -1.99 5.70 -26.89
C TRP A 387 -1.66 4.21 -26.80
N GLN A 388 -0.81 3.89 -25.82
CA GLN A 388 -0.45 2.51 -25.51
C GLN A 388 -0.99 2.12 -24.14
N PRO A 389 -1.24 0.83 -23.88
CA PRO A 389 -1.71 0.39 -22.56
C PRO A 389 -0.84 0.85 -21.39
N HIS A 390 0.45 1.01 -21.58
CA HIS A 390 1.37 1.50 -20.54
C HIS A 390 1.27 3.00 -20.25
N ASP A 391 0.52 3.77 -21.05
CA ASP A 391 0.21 5.17 -20.79
C ASP A 391 -0.93 5.35 -19.76
N ILE A 392 -1.49 4.22 -19.28
CA ILE A 392 -2.66 4.18 -18.39
C ILE A 392 -2.28 3.56 -17.05
N ALA A 393 -2.60 4.27 -15.96
CA ALA A 393 -2.51 3.73 -14.59
C ALA A 393 -3.89 3.64 -13.95
N VAL A 394 -4.14 2.54 -13.26
CA VAL A 394 -5.35 2.30 -12.46
C VAL A 394 -4.95 2.12 -11.02
N LEU A 395 -5.30 3.11 -10.21
CA LEU A 395 -4.90 3.22 -8.81
C LEU A 395 -6.10 2.98 -7.90
N THR A 396 -5.87 2.35 -6.76
CA THR A 396 -6.91 2.16 -5.74
C THR A 396 -6.31 2.36 -4.35
N PRO A 397 -7.09 2.79 -3.35
CA PRO A 397 -6.61 2.87 -1.97
C PRO A 397 -6.11 1.53 -1.42
N ASN A 398 -6.71 0.43 -1.88
CA ASN A 398 -6.33 -0.94 -1.54
C ASN A 398 -6.59 -1.86 -2.73
N ILE A 399 -5.55 -2.44 -3.30
CA ILE A 399 -5.62 -3.32 -4.47
C ILE A 399 -6.17 -4.72 -4.13
N GLU A 400 -6.07 -5.16 -2.89
CA GLU A 400 -6.42 -6.52 -2.47
C GLU A 400 -7.86 -6.94 -2.79
N PRO A 401 -8.91 -6.12 -2.53
CA PRO A 401 -10.28 -6.46 -2.90
C PRO A 401 -10.52 -6.50 -4.41
N TYR A 402 -9.70 -5.79 -5.19
CA TYR A 402 -9.85 -5.68 -6.65
C TYR A 402 -9.09 -6.77 -7.40
N SER A 403 -7.96 -7.26 -6.86
CA SER A 403 -7.06 -8.19 -7.55
C SER A 403 -7.76 -9.41 -8.18
N PRO A 404 -8.65 -10.16 -7.50
CA PRO A 404 -9.35 -11.30 -8.10
C PRO A 404 -10.28 -10.90 -9.25
N PHE A 405 -10.89 -9.70 -9.14
CA PHE A 405 -11.81 -9.19 -10.17
C PHE A 405 -11.05 -8.63 -11.36
N ILE A 406 -9.86 -8.06 -11.17
CA ILE A 406 -8.99 -7.63 -12.26
C ILE A 406 -8.65 -8.82 -13.14
N GLU A 407 -8.22 -9.93 -12.56
CA GLU A 407 -7.93 -11.16 -13.29
C GLU A 407 -9.17 -11.71 -14.01
N ALA A 408 -10.32 -11.71 -13.35
CA ALA A 408 -11.57 -12.17 -13.94
C ALA A 408 -12.04 -11.30 -15.12
N VAL A 409 -11.86 -9.98 -15.07
CA VAL A 409 -12.34 -9.02 -16.08
C VAL A 409 -11.33 -8.86 -17.22
N PHE A 410 -10.04 -8.69 -16.92
CA PHE A 410 -8.98 -8.41 -17.90
C PHE A 410 -8.25 -9.65 -18.39
N GLY A 411 -8.20 -10.74 -17.61
CA GLY A 411 -7.53 -11.99 -17.96
C GLY A 411 -8.28 -12.88 -18.95
N GLN A 412 -9.57 -12.64 -19.20
CA GLN A 412 -10.32 -13.44 -20.15
C GLN A 412 -9.92 -13.10 -21.58
N GLU A 413 -9.43 -14.09 -22.33
CA GLU A 413 -9.30 -14.03 -23.78
C GLU A 413 -10.71 -13.94 -24.38
N GLN A 414 -11.10 -12.76 -24.83
CA GLN A 414 -12.36 -12.59 -25.55
C GLN A 414 -12.09 -12.89 -27.03
N THR A 415 -12.74 -13.91 -27.55
CA THR A 415 -12.83 -14.18 -29.00
C THR A 415 -13.42 -12.95 -29.68
N GLY A 416 -12.59 -12.16 -30.38
CA GLY A 416 -13.02 -10.99 -31.18
C GLY A 416 -12.77 -9.63 -30.57
N SER A 417 -12.31 -9.51 -29.33
CA SER A 417 -11.90 -8.25 -28.68
C SER A 417 -10.39 -8.23 -28.48
N GLN A 418 -9.73 -7.09 -28.73
CA GLN A 418 -8.32 -6.94 -28.41
C GLN A 418 -8.12 -7.13 -26.89
N ALA A 419 -7.31 -8.12 -26.52
CA ALA A 419 -6.89 -8.31 -25.15
C ALA A 419 -6.13 -7.05 -24.69
N LEU A 420 -6.52 -6.45 -23.57
CA LEU A 420 -5.82 -5.34 -22.95
C LEU A 420 -4.72 -5.90 -22.05
N PRO A 421 -3.43 -5.78 -22.41
CA PRO A 421 -2.35 -6.25 -21.55
C PRO A 421 -2.35 -5.45 -20.25
N TYR A 422 -2.21 -6.13 -19.13
CA TYR A 422 -2.22 -5.51 -17.82
C TYR A 422 -1.16 -6.13 -16.89
N SER A 423 -0.86 -5.41 -15.82
CA SER A 423 -0.06 -5.90 -14.71
C SER A 423 -0.65 -5.44 -13.39
N ILE A 424 -0.59 -6.30 -12.38
CA ILE A 424 -1.02 -5.97 -11.02
C ILE A 424 0.23 -5.88 -10.16
N SER A 425 0.39 -4.75 -9.47
CA SER A 425 1.47 -4.52 -8.50
C SER A 425 0.91 -4.39 -7.10
N ASP A 426 1.77 -4.50 -6.08
CA ASP A 426 1.43 -4.34 -4.66
C ASP A 426 0.44 -5.37 -4.11
N VAL A 427 0.28 -6.47 -4.81
CA VAL A 427 -0.44 -7.64 -4.29
C VAL A 427 0.45 -8.34 -3.27
N LYS A 428 -0.14 -8.83 -2.19
CA LYS A 428 0.56 -9.61 -1.17
C LYS A 428 1.36 -10.75 -1.78
N LEU A 429 2.55 -10.99 -1.23
CA LEU A 429 3.40 -12.11 -1.66
C LEU A 429 2.66 -13.44 -1.63
N SER A 430 1.86 -13.65 -0.58
CA SER A 430 1.03 -14.86 -0.42
C SER A 430 -0.01 -15.07 -1.52
N ARG A 431 -0.47 -14.03 -2.21
CA ARG A 431 -1.43 -14.19 -3.32
C ARG A 431 -0.76 -14.36 -4.69
N ARG A 432 0.45 -13.89 -4.81
CA ARG A 432 1.16 -13.89 -6.09
C ARG A 432 1.89 -15.19 -6.38
N GLN A 433 2.32 -15.89 -5.33
CA GLN A 433 3.16 -17.08 -5.47
C GLN A 433 2.46 -18.31 -4.88
N PRO A 434 2.25 -19.39 -5.68
CA PRO A 434 1.49 -20.56 -5.26
C PRO A 434 2.01 -21.19 -3.95
N LEU A 435 3.34 -21.27 -3.79
CA LEU A 435 3.95 -21.81 -2.57
C LEU A 435 3.62 -20.96 -1.32
N LEU A 436 3.73 -19.63 -1.43
CA LEU A 436 3.43 -18.73 -0.31
C LEU A 436 1.92 -18.67 -0.03
N TYR A 437 1.09 -18.86 -1.05
CA TYR A 437 -0.36 -18.99 -0.88
C TYR A 437 -0.73 -20.26 -0.11
N ALA A 438 -0.18 -21.41 -0.52
CA ALA A 438 -0.41 -22.68 0.18
C ALA A 438 0.12 -22.64 1.64
N LEU A 439 1.25 -21.97 1.86
CA LEU A 439 1.78 -21.70 3.20
C LEU A 439 0.80 -20.85 4.03
N ALA A 440 0.26 -19.76 3.47
CA ALA A 440 -0.71 -18.93 4.15
C ALA A 440 -1.98 -19.71 4.51
N GLN A 441 -2.50 -20.55 3.59
CA GLN A 441 -3.64 -21.43 3.86
C GLN A 441 -3.33 -22.42 4.98
N THR A 442 -2.11 -22.98 5.02
CA THR A 442 -1.69 -23.89 6.10
C THR A 442 -1.66 -23.20 7.45
N LEU A 443 -1.17 -21.94 7.51
CA LEU A 443 -1.20 -21.16 8.74
C LEU A 443 -2.62 -20.84 9.20
N ASP A 444 -3.54 -20.55 8.26
CA ASP A 444 -4.97 -20.35 8.55
C ASP A 444 -5.61 -21.63 9.08
N LEU A 445 -5.21 -22.78 8.53
CA LEU A 445 -5.69 -24.06 8.94
C LEU A 445 -5.26 -24.40 10.38
N LEU A 446 -4.01 -24.09 10.75
CA LEU A 446 -3.49 -24.29 12.12
C LEU A 446 -4.20 -23.44 13.19
N GLU A 447 -4.80 -22.31 12.81
CA GLU A 447 -5.64 -21.47 13.68
C GLU A 447 -7.13 -21.89 13.68
N SER A 448 -7.52 -22.78 12.77
CA SER A 448 -8.90 -23.24 12.57
C SER A 448 -9.20 -24.52 13.35
N ARG A 449 -10.40 -25.06 13.13
CA ARG A 449 -10.82 -26.38 13.61
C ARG A 449 -10.63 -27.48 12.58
N PHE A 450 -9.88 -27.24 11.53
CA PHE A 450 -9.71 -28.15 10.39
C PHE A 450 -11.05 -28.52 9.74
N GLU A 451 -11.88 -27.50 9.49
CA GLU A 451 -13.12 -27.64 8.76
C GLU A 451 -12.87 -28.11 7.32
N VAL A 452 -13.81 -28.87 6.75
CA VAL A 452 -13.68 -29.46 5.40
C VAL A 452 -13.44 -28.39 4.33
N ASP A 453 -14.15 -27.28 4.40
CA ASP A 453 -14.04 -26.13 3.48
C ASP A 453 -12.68 -25.42 3.52
N LYS A 454 -11.84 -25.70 4.53
CA LYS A 454 -10.47 -25.18 4.65
C LYS A 454 -9.40 -26.22 4.29
N VAL A 455 -9.64 -27.49 4.62
CA VAL A 455 -8.68 -28.57 4.35
C VAL A 455 -8.67 -28.96 2.87
N LEU A 456 -9.84 -29.06 2.23
CA LEU A 456 -9.94 -29.45 0.81
C LEU A 456 -9.22 -28.46 -0.12
N PRO A 457 -9.38 -27.12 -0.02
CA PRO A 457 -8.63 -26.19 -0.87
C PRO A 457 -7.10 -26.30 -0.73
N LEU A 458 -6.60 -26.66 0.46
CA LEU A 458 -5.18 -26.94 0.63
C LEU A 458 -4.76 -28.23 -0.08
N LEU A 459 -5.56 -29.29 0.02
CA LEU A 459 -5.33 -30.56 -0.66
C LEU A 459 -5.36 -30.40 -2.19
N GLU A 460 -6.20 -29.54 -2.74
CA GLU A 460 -6.30 -29.25 -4.17
C GLU A 460 -5.07 -28.51 -4.72
N SER A 461 -4.23 -27.96 -3.85
CA SER A 461 -2.98 -27.31 -4.29
C SER A 461 -2.08 -28.30 -5.03
N ARG A 462 -1.62 -27.92 -6.22
CA ARG A 462 -0.65 -28.69 -7.02
C ARG A 462 0.56 -29.15 -6.18
N LEU A 463 1.04 -28.28 -5.32
CA LEU A 463 2.20 -28.54 -4.45
C LEU A 463 1.95 -29.64 -3.43
N VAL A 464 0.72 -29.73 -2.91
CA VAL A 464 0.29 -30.77 -1.97
C VAL A 464 -0.01 -32.06 -2.72
N LEU A 465 -0.78 -32.00 -3.81
CA LEU A 465 -1.06 -33.18 -4.64
C LEU A 465 0.22 -33.91 -5.05
N GLN A 466 1.19 -33.20 -5.59
CA GLN A 466 2.48 -33.79 -5.99
C GLN A 466 3.25 -34.39 -4.82
N ARG A 467 3.20 -33.75 -3.66
CA ARG A 467 3.90 -34.23 -2.45
C ARG A 467 3.39 -35.58 -1.97
N PHE A 468 2.09 -35.83 -2.11
CA PHE A 468 1.44 -37.05 -1.67
C PHE A 468 1.12 -38.03 -2.79
N GLY A 469 1.73 -37.83 -4.00
CA GLY A 469 1.55 -38.73 -5.14
C GLY A 469 0.15 -38.70 -5.73
N LEU A 470 -0.57 -37.58 -5.57
CA LEU A 470 -1.92 -37.33 -6.08
C LEU A 470 -1.84 -36.44 -7.33
N SER A 471 -2.91 -36.46 -8.11
CA SER A 471 -3.08 -35.66 -9.32
C SER A 471 -4.36 -34.82 -9.28
N GLU A 472 -4.50 -33.84 -10.15
CA GLU A 472 -5.74 -33.05 -10.30
C GLU A 472 -6.93 -33.93 -10.72
N GLU A 473 -6.69 -35.05 -11.42
CA GLU A 473 -7.72 -36.02 -11.82
C GLU A 473 -8.33 -36.76 -10.61
N ASP A 474 -7.61 -36.83 -9.49
CA ASP A 474 -8.06 -37.49 -8.26
C ASP A 474 -8.93 -36.59 -7.39
N VAL A 475 -8.91 -35.27 -7.60
CA VAL A 475 -9.62 -34.29 -6.77
C VAL A 475 -11.15 -34.56 -6.70
N PRO A 476 -11.88 -34.83 -7.81
CA PRO A 476 -13.30 -35.14 -7.74
C PRO A 476 -13.61 -36.37 -6.89
N LEU A 477 -12.78 -37.42 -6.99
CA LEU A 477 -12.92 -38.63 -6.18
C LEU A 477 -12.70 -38.35 -4.69
N LEU A 478 -11.71 -37.52 -4.36
CA LEU A 478 -11.45 -37.13 -2.96
C LEU A 478 -12.60 -36.32 -2.38
N HIS A 479 -13.22 -35.42 -3.14
CA HIS A 479 -14.42 -34.68 -2.73
C HIS A 479 -15.60 -35.59 -2.46
N GLU A 480 -15.91 -36.51 -3.39
CA GLU A 480 -16.98 -37.49 -3.24
C GLU A 480 -16.74 -38.38 -2.01
N THR A 481 -15.50 -38.80 -1.82
CA THR A 481 -15.11 -39.66 -0.68
C THR A 481 -15.25 -38.94 0.65
N VAL A 482 -14.75 -37.70 0.78
CA VAL A 482 -14.85 -36.88 2.00
C VAL A 482 -16.33 -36.61 2.33
N ALA A 483 -17.16 -36.30 1.33
CA ALA A 483 -18.60 -36.13 1.51
C ALA A 483 -19.27 -37.43 1.98
N GLY A 484 -18.96 -38.56 1.35
CA GLY A 484 -19.49 -39.89 1.73
C GLY A 484 -19.03 -40.38 3.10
N LEU A 485 -17.80 -40.00 3.51
CA LEU A 485 -17.28 -40.27 4.86
C LEU A 485 -17.91 -39.35 5.92
N ASN A 486 -18.61 -38.30 5.47
CA ASN A 486 -19.32 -37.34 6.30
C ASN A 486 -18.39 -36.61 7.29
N VAL A 487 -17.21 -36.19 6.79
CA VAL A 487 -16.28 -35.39 7.58
C VAL A 487 -16.83 -33.97 7.72
N HIS A 488 -16.72 -33.39 8.90
CA HIS A 488 -17.14 -32.01 9.15
C HIS A 488 -15.98 -31.13 9.63
N TRP A 489 -15.37 -31.51 10.74
CA TRP A 489 -14.27 -30.77 11.34
C TRP A 489 -13.52 -31.60 12.40
N GLY A 490 -12.31 -31.15 12.73
CA GLY A 490 -11.46 -31.72 13.75
C GLY A 490 -10.56 -32.85 13.24
N LEU A 491 -9.29 -32.81 13.58
CA LEU A 491 -8.35 -33.87 13.22
C LEU A 491 -8.71 -35.19 13.94
N ASP A 492 -8.98 -35.10 15.23
CA ASP A 492 -9.28 -36.23 16.09
C ASP A 492 -10.23 -35.87 17.27
N GLN A 493 -10.45 -36.81 18.16
CA GLN A 493 -11.28 -36.64 19.38
C GLN A 493 -10.73 -35.59 20.37
N THR A 494 -9.41 -35.28 20.34
CA THR A 494 -8.83 -34.27 21.25
C THR A 494 -9.35 -32.89 20.96
N MET A 495 -9.51 -32.55 19.66
CA MET A 495 -10.13 -31.30 19.24
C MET A 495 -11.62 -31.22 19.57
N ARG A 496 -12.27 -32.35 19.83
CA ARG A 496 -13.69 -32.46 20.23
C ARG A 496 -13.88 -32.63 21.75
N GLU A 497 -12.95 -32.13 22.53
CA GLU A 497 -12.99 -32.23 24.01
C GLU A 497 -13.00 -33.69 24.51
N GLY A 498 -12.48 -34.64 23.73
CA GLY A 498 -12.39 -36.04 24.08
C GLY A 498 -13.72 -36.79 24.09
N LYS A 499 -14.83 -36.21 23.58
CA LYS A 499 -16.18 -36.83 23.63
C LYS A 499 -16.30 -38.01 22.68
N ASP A 500 -15.91 -37.87 21.45
CA ASP A 500 -15.95 -38.90 20.41
C ASP A 500 -15.08 -38.53 19.23
N ASN A 501 -14.85 -39.48 18.31
CA ASN A 501 -14.09 -39.30 17.08
C ASN A 501 -15.02 -39.16 15.85
N LEU A 502 -16.34 -38.95 16.01
CA LEU A 502 -17.29 -38.91 14.92
C LEU A 502 -17.06 -37.71 14.02
N PHE A 503 -17.14 -37.92 12.72
CA PHE A 503 -17.04 -36.87 11.68
C PHE A 503 -15.68 -36.12 11.64
N THR A 504 -14.62 -36.71 12.22
CA THR A 504 -13.26 -36.22 12.19
C THR A 504 -12.47 -36.77 11.01
N TRP A 505 -11.36 -36.14 10.68
CA TRP A 505 -10.43 -36.60 9.64
C TRP A 505 -9.80 -37.94 10.01
N GLN A 506 -9.45 -38.17 11.28
CA GLN A 506 -8.95 -39.45 11.76
C GLN A 506 -9.96 -40.57 11.53
N GLN A 507 -11.23 -40.36 11.91
CA GLN A 507 -12.28 -41.35 11.67
C GLN A 507 -12.44 -41.69 10.18
N ALA A 508 -12.30 -40.67 9.29
CA ALA A 508 -12.36 -40.90 7.87
C ALA A 508 -11.25 -41.85 7.37
N VAL A 509 -10.01 -41.63 7.81
CA VAL A 509 -8.88 -42.51 7.50
C VAL A 509 -9.09 -43.92 8.08
N GLU A 510 -9.60 -44.05 9.33
CA GLU A 510 -9.91 -45.32 9.95
C GLU A 510 -11.00 -46.09 9.17
N ARG A 511 -12.05 -45.40 8.71
CA ARG A 511 -13.13 -46.00 7.91
C ARG A 511 -12.65 -46.51 6.56
N LEU A 512 -11.78 -45.74 5.89
CA LEU A 512 -11.13 -46.15 4.63
C LEU A 512 -10.26 -47.39 4.84
N ALA A 513 -9.40 -47.40 5.87
CA ALA A 513 -8.53 -48.54 6.18
C ALA A 513 -9.34 -49.80 6.48
N LEU A 514 -10.41 -49.68 7.28
CA LEU A 514 -11.31 -50.81 7.57
C LEU A 514 -12.01 -51.34 6.33
N GLY A 515 -12.34 -50.47 5.35
CA GLY A 515 -12.96 -50.85 4.08
C GLY A 515 -12.11 -51.82 3.24
N TRP A 516 -10.78 -51.75 3.40
CA TRP A 516 -9.87 -52.70 2.72
C TRP A 516 -9.56 -53.94 3.56
N MET A 517 -9.71 -53.86 4.91
CA MET A 517 -9.43 -55.00 5.81
C MET A 517 -10.62 -55.90 6.00
N LEU A 518 -11.82 -55.39 5.90
CA LEU A 518 -13.06 -56.13 6.15
C LEU A 518 -13.74 -56.56 4.84
N PRO A 519 -14.31 -57.78 4.74
CA PRO A 519 -15.01 -58.22 3.55
C PRO A 519 -16.30 -57.44 3.33
N GLU A 520 -16.63 -57.18 2.07
CA GLU A 520 -17.93 -56.63 1.68
C GLU A 520 -19.07 -57.58 2.08
N GLY A 521 -20.13 -57.03 2.68
CA GLY A 521 -21.34 -57.79 3.07
C GLY A 521 -21.32 -58.44 4.46
N GLY A 522 -20.22 -58.23 5.22
CA GLY A 522 -20.17 -58.57 6.66
C GLY A 522 -20.76 -57.44 7.54
N ASN A 523 -20.68 -57.63 8.88
CA ASN A 523 -21.09 -56.57 9.86
C ASN A 523 -20.24 -55.29 9.80
N GLY A 524 -19.39 -55.07 8.84
CA GLY A 524 -18.60 -53.89 8.46
C GLY A 524 -18.16 -52.91 9.55
N MET A 525 -18.09 -53.39 10.82
CA MET A 525 -17.86 -52.55 12.00
C MET A 525 -16.77 -53.16 12.87
N TRP A 526 -15.78 -52.39 13.24
CA TRP A 526 -14.70 -52.76 14.16
C TRP A 526 -14.55 -51.66 15.22
N GLN A 527 -14.64 -52.06 16.50
CA GLN A 527 -14.51 -51.13 17.65
C GLN A 527 -15.38 -49.86 17.54
N GLY A 528 -16.59 -49.97 16.99
CA GLY A 528 -17.52 -48.88 16.84
C GLY A 528 -17.29 -48.02 15.55
N VAL A 529 -16.28 -48.34 14.74
CA VAL A 529 -16.00 -47.67 13.46
C VAL A 529 -16.57 -48.52 12.31
N SER A 530 -17.37 -47.90 11.44
CA SER A 530 -17.95 -48.56 10.25
C SER A 530 -17.00 -48.50 9.06
N ALA A 531 -16.79 -49.62 8.37
CA ALA A 531 -15.99 -49.67 7.14
C ALA A 531 -16.59 -48.83 6.02
N TRP A 532 -15.74 -48.17 5.22
CA TRP A 532 -16.06 -47.55 3.97
C TRP A 532 -15.36 -48.31 2.83
N HIS A 533 -16.11 -49.08 2.07
CA HIS A 533 -15.56 -49.87 0.98
C HIS A 533 -15.35 -49.01 -0.27
N SER A 534 -14.14 -49.02 -0.80
CA SER A 534 -13.74 -48.35 -2.02
C SER A 534 -13.11 -49.34 -3.02
N ASN A 535 -13.00 -48.95 -4.28
CA ASN A 535 -12.39 -49.80 -5.29
C ASN A 535 -10.88 -49.97 -5.01
N VAL A 536 -10.37 -51.21 -5.13
CA VAL A 536 -8.96 -51.55 -4.91
C VAL A 536 -8.03 -50.77 -5.87
N ASN A 537 -8.51 -50.40 -7.05
CA ASN A 537 -7.74 -49.59 -8.00
C ASN A 537 -7.50 -48.14 -7.54
N GLN A 538 -8.16 -47.72 -6.45
CA GLN A 538 -8.06 -46.38 -5.85
C GLN A 538 -7.16 -46.36 -4.61
N LEU A 539 -6.46 -47.47 -4.32
CA LEU A 539 -5.64 -47.63 -3.11
C LEU A 539 -4.54 -46.58 -3.00
N ASP A 540 -3.86 -46.26 -4.11
CA ASP A 540 -2.77 -45.28 -4.14
C ASP A 540 -3.29 -43.87 -3.79
N VAL A 541 -4.47 -43.51 -4.32
CA VAL A 541 -5.10 -42.20 -4.05
C VAL A 541 -5.46 -42.08 -2.57
N PHE A 542 -6.10 -43.10 -2.02
CA PHE A 542 -6.48 -43.06 -0.59
C PHE A 542 -5.30 -43.22 0.36
N SER A 543 -4.22 -43.87 -0.07
CA SER A 543 -2.97 -43.92 0.69
C SER A 543 -2.31 -42.52 0.75
N GLY A 544 -2.23 -41.81 -0.36
CA GLY A 544 -1.76 -40.44 -0.41
C GLY A 544 -2.61 -39.48 0.43
N PHE A 545 -3.94 -39.62 0.34
CA PHE A 545 -4.87 -38.84 1.16
C PHE A 545 -4.70 -39.13 2.68
N ALA A 546 -4.58 -40.39 3.07
CA ALA A 546 -4.36 -40.77 4.48
C ALA A 546 -3.00 -40.25 5.01
N GLU A 547 -1.95 -40.28 4.16
CA GLU A 547 -0.64 -39.72 4.50
C GLU A 547 -0.72 -38.19 4.69
N PHE A 548 -1.45 -37.49 3.82
CA PHE A 548 -1.70 -36.05 3.96
C PHE A 548 -2.38 -35.72 5.29
N ILE A 549 -3.49 -36.40 5.62
CA ILE A 549 -4.22 -36.17 6.88
C ILE A 549 -3.33 -36.46 8.11
N ARG A 550 -2.55 -37.55 8.08
CA ARG A 550 -1.62 -37.88 9.16
C ARG A 550 -0.53 -36.81 9.32
N THR A 551 0.04 -36.35 8.20
CA THR A 551 1.06 -35.28 8.20
C THR A 551 0.50 -33.99 8.79
N LEU A 552 -0.75 -33.62 8.45
CA LEU A 552 -1.43 -32.47 9.06
C LEU A 552 -1.63 -32.64 10.57
N ALA A 553 -2.03 -33.83 11.01
CA ALA A 553 -2.26 -34.11 12.43
C ALA A 553 -0.94 -34.03 13.23
N ASP A 554 0.12 -34.67 12.74
CA ASP A 554 1.44 -34.64 13.36
C ASP A 554 1.99 -33.22 13.45
N MET A 555 1.83 -32.45 12.40
CA MET A 555 2.24 -31.05 12.34
C MET A 555 1.42 -30.19 13.31
N ALA A 556 0.09 -30.33 13.31
CA ALA A 556 -0.77 -29.58 14.22
C ALA A 556 -0.42 -29.85 15.69
N ALA A 557 -0.15 -31.11 16.05
CA ALA A 557 0.29 -31.46 17.39
C ALA A 557 1.64 -30.82 17.74
N GLN A 558 2.62 -30.85 16.82
CA GLN A 558 3.94 -30.26 17.02
C GLN A 558 3.85 -28.72 17.18
N TRP A 559 2.95 -28.06 16.45
CA TRP A 559 2.78 -26.62 16.48
C TRP A 559 2.05 -26.10 17.72
N GLN A 560 1.36 -26.96 18.47
CA GLN A 560 0.76 -26.58 19.75
C GLN A 560 1.80 -26.39 20.86
N GLU A 561 2.94 -27.07 20.79
CA GLU A 561 4.00 -26.96 21.78
C GLU A 561 4.79 -25.67 21.60
N PRO A 562 4.94 -24.82 22.63
CA PRO A 562 5.80 -23.66 22.56
C PRO A 562 7.26 -24.04 22.28
N ALA A 563 7.97 -23.19 21.52
CA ALA A 563 9.38 -23.36 21.23
C ALA A 563 10.09 -22.00 21.15
N ASP A 564 11.41 -22.01 21.20
CA ASP A 564 12.23 -20.85 20.91
C ASP A 564 12.23 -20.52 19.39
N VAL A 565 12.90 -19.44 19.02
CA VAL A 565 12.93 -18.99 17.62
C VAL A 565 13.61 -20.03 16.71
N GLU A 566 14.69 -20.67 17.16
CA GLU A 566 15.40 -21.69 16.38
C GLU A 566 14.49 -22.92 16.13
N GLY A 567 13.81 -23.40 17.16
CA GLY A 567 12.85 -24.49 17.04
C GLY A 567 11.69 -24.16 16.09
N TRP A 568 11.18 -22.92 16.13
CA TRP A 568 10.14 -22.47 15.20
C TRP A 568 10.61 -22.34 13.76
N VAL A 569 11.81 -21.82 13.54
CA VAL A 569 12.41 -21.78 12.21
C VAL A 569 12.56 -23.19 11.62
N GLN A 570 12.98 -24.16 12.44
CA GLN A 570 13.06 -25.55 12.01
C GLN A 570 11.67 -26.12 11.68
N ARG A 571 10.65 -25.85 12.50
CA ARG A 571 9.26 -26.27 12.20
C ARG A 571 8.72 -25.65 10.90
N CYS A 572 9.07 -24.40 10.60
CA CYS A 572 8.71 -23.77 9.35
C CYS A 572 9.37 -24.45 8.13
N ARG A 573 10.63 -24.86 8.25
CA ARG A 573 11.33 -25.65 7.23
C ARG A 573 10.72 -27.02 7.07
N ASP A 574 10.45 -27.69 8.19
CA ASP A 574 9.78 -29.01 8.20
C ASP A 574 8.42 -28.95 7.53
N LEU A 575 7.65 -27.87 7.76
CA LEU A 575 6.36 -27.64 7.11
C LEU A 575 6.52 -27.59 5.58
N LEU A 576 7.49 -26.82 5.08
CA LEU A 576 7.74 -26.74 3.64
C LEU A 576 8.10 -28.10 3.04
N GLU A 577 8.97 -28.88 3.71
CA GLU A 577 9.44 -30.15 3.21
C GLU A 577 8.41 -31.29 3.30
N LYS A 578 7.59 -31.28 4.36
CA LYS A 578 6.61 -32.35 4.61
C LYS A 578 5.30 -32.18 3.85
N LEU A 579 4.84 -30.94 3.63
CA LEU A 579 3.55 -30.66 3.00
C LEU A 579 3.63 -30.32 1.51
N PHE A 580 4.76 -29.80 1.03
CA PHE A 580 4.84 -29.28 -0.33
C PHE A 580 5.94 -29.95 -1.16
N ALA A 581 5.72 -30.02 -2.47
CA ALA A 581 6.72 -30.40 -3.47
C ALA A 581 6.96 -29.22 -4.43
N PRO A 582 7.75 -28.21 -4.02
CA PRO A 582 8.04 -27.06 -4.86
C PRO A 582 8.90 -27.46 -6.08
N ASP A 583 8.52 -26.97 -7.26
CA ASP A 583 9.28 -27.17 -8.50
C ASP A 583 10.28 -26.03 -8.78
N THR A 584 10.78 -25.94 -10.03
CA THR A 584 11.72 -24.89 -10.44
C THR A 584 11.13 -23.49 -10.38
N ASP A 585 9.83 -23.34 -10.64
CA ASP A 585 9.15 -22.05 -10.65
C ASP A 585 8.92 -21.52 -9.22
N ASP A 586 8.84 -22.43 -8.25
CA ASP A 586 8.64 -22.09 -6.84
C ASP A 586 9.95 -21.77 -6.09
N GLN A 587 11.13 -21.98 -6.71
CA GLN A 587 12.42 -21.80 -6.04
C GLN A 587 12.63 -20.36 -5.52
N TYR A 588 12.18 -19.38 -6.29
CA TYR A 588 12.29 -17.98 -5.87
C TYR A 588 11.44 -17.70 -4.60
N ALA A 589 10.21 -18.23 -4.55
CA ALA A 589 9.34 -18.13 -3.38
C ALA A 589 9.94 -18.80 -2.14
N LYS A 590 10.50 -20.01 -2.34
CA LYS A 590 11.19 -20.74 -1.29
C LYS A 590 12.38 -19.96 -0.75
N GLN A 591 13.20 -19.39 -1.64
CA GLN A 591 14.35 -18.58 -1.25
C GLN A 591 13.93 -17.32 -0.48
N GLN A 592 12.87 -16.63 -0.89
CA GLN A 592 12.34 -15.47 -0.17
C GLN A 592 11.89 -15.84 1.24
N PHE A 593 11.20 -16.97 1.40
CA PHE A 593 10.76 -17.44 2.70
C PHE A 593 11.95 -17.81 3.60
N GLU A 594 12.94 -18.53 3.09
CA GLU A 594 14.19 -18.84 3.83
C GLU A 594 14.93 -17.58 4.26
N GLN A 595 14.99 -16.55 3.41
CA GLN A 595 15.58 -15.25 3.79
C GLN A 595 14.79 -14.56 4.91
N SER A 596 13.45 -14.68 4.90
CA SER A 596 12.61 -14.13 5.97
C SER A 596 12.83 -14.85 7.30
N LEU A 597 13.03 -16.17 7.27
CA LEU A 597 13.37 -16.96 8.46
C LEU A 597 14.76 -16.61 9.01
N ALA A 598 15.74 -16.45 8.13
CA ALA A 598 17.09 -16.02 8.52
C ALA A 598 17.08 -14.60 9.14
N LYS A 599 16.31 -13.68 8.55
CA LYS A 599 16.12 -12.33 9.10
C LYS A 599 15.48 -12.37 10.48
N TRP A 600 14.46 -13.21 10.68
CA TRP A 600 13.84 -13.41 12.00
C TRP A 600 14.85 -13.89 13.06
N GLN A 601 15.72 -14.85 12.71
CA GLN A 601 16.80 -15.30 13.63
C GLN A 601 17.76 -14.16 13.98
N GLU A 602 18.15 -13.34 12.99
CA GLU A 602 19.01 -12.17 13.21
C GLU A 602 18.36 -11.13 14.13
N GLU A 603 17.07 -10.81 13.91
CA GLU A 603 16.29 -9.90 14.74
C GLU A 603 16.21 -10.37 16.20
N ALA A 604 15.89 -11.65 16.40
CA ALA A 604 15.79 -12.25 17.72
C ALA A 604 17.16 -12.29 18.46
N GLN A 605 18.23 -12.60 17.72
CA GLN A 605 19.58 -12.60 18.26
C GLN A 605 20.03 -11.20 18.68
N LEU A 606 19.78 -10.17 17.84
CA LEU A 606 20.07 -8.77 18.19
C LEU A 606 19.25 -8.26 19.37
N ALA A 607 18.05 -8.80 19.53
CA ALA A 607 17.16 -8.50 20.65
C ALA A 607 17.49 -9.30 21.93
N GLU A 608 18.43 -10.23 21.88
CA GLU A 608 18.72 -11.19 22.96
C GLU A 608 17.46 -11.91 23.45
N PHE A 609 16.57 -12.25 22.51
CA PHE A 609 15.30 -12.91 22.84
C PHE A 609 15.48 -14.43 22.88
N ASP A 610 15.31 -15.01 24.07
CA ASP A 610 15.44 -16.45 24.36
C ASP A 610 14.10 -17.09 24.83
N GLY A 611 13.02 -16.32 24.82
CA GLY A 611 11.71 -16.76 25.31
C GLY A 611 11.03 -17.78 24.40
N LEU A 612 10.19 -18.66 25.00
CA LEU A 612 9.34 -19.56 24.26
C LEU A 612 8.16 -18.82 23.63
N LEU A 613 7.89 -19.09 22.36
CA LEU A 613 6.79 -18.50 21.61
C LEU A 613 5.65 -19.49 21.41
N PRO A 614 4.39 -19.11 21.68
CA PRO A 614 3.23 -19.90 21.32
C PRO A 614 2.93 -19.79 19.81
N CYS A 615 2.29 -20.82 19.24
CA CYS A 615 1.92 -20.90 17.83
C CYS A 615 1.29 -19.61 17.27
N LYS A 616 0.30 -19.04 17.96
CA LYS A 616 -0.40 -17.83 17.51
C LYS A 616 0.52 -16.61 17.29
N THR A 617 1.54 -16.46 18.15
CA THR A 617 2.53 -15.37 17.99
C THR A 617 3.37 -15.59 16.73
N VAL A 618 3.78 -16.84 16.50
CA VAL A 618 4.60 -17.22 15.33
C VAL A 618 3.83 -17.08 14.04
N ILE A 619 2.59 -17.58 13.98
CA ILE A 619 1.73 -17.41 12.80
C ILE A 619 1.59 -15.91 12.47
N ARG A 620 1.36 -15.07 13.46
CA ARG A 620 1.25 -13.62 13.26
C ARG A 620 2.54 -13.00 12.78
N HIS A 621 3.70 -13.47 13.26
CA HIS A 621 5.01 -13.00 12.78
C HIS A 621 5.23 -13.38 11.32
N ILE A 622 5.00 -14.64 10.95
CA ILE A 622 5.18 -15.13 9.57
C ILE A 622 4.20 -14.43 8.62
N ARG A 623 2.96 -14.18 9.04
CA ARG A 623 1.98 -13.45 8.22
C ARG A 623 2.44 -12.05 7.84
N ARG A 624 3.21 -11.35 8.67
CA ARG A 624 3.77 -10.05 8.30
C ARG A 624 4.65 -10.13 7.05
N PHE A 625 5.41 -11.22 6.89
CA PHE A 625 6.16 -11.46 5.67
C PHE A 625 5.23 -11.82 4.51
N LEU A 626 4.30 -12.73 4.70
CA LEU A 626 3.37 -13.18 3.67
C LEU A 626 2.44 -12.06 3.19
N ASP A 627 2.09 -11.14 4.07
CA ASP A 627 1.27 -9.96 3.80
C ASP A 627 2.08 -8.76 3.28
N SER A 628 3.41 -8.87 3.18
CA SER A 628 4.21 -7.81 2.57
C SER A 628 3.93 -7.72 1.07
N GLU A 629 4.00 -6.49 0.56
CA GLU A 629 3.68 -6.20 -0.84
C GLU A 629 4.79 -6.69 -1.78
N SER A 630 4.38 -7.31 -2.88
CA SER A 630 5.28 -7.72 -3.95
C SER A 630 5.63 -6.53 -4.83
N GLN A 631 6.90 -6.20 -4.94
CA GLN A 631 7.40 -5.11 -5.79
C GLN A 631 7.51 -5.47 -7.28
N ALA A 632 7.11 -6.67 -7.69
CA ALA A 632 7.19 -7.11 -9.08
C ALA A 632 5.94 -6.65 -9.87
N GLY A 633 6.11 -6.34 -11.15
CA GLY A 633 5.01 -5.96 -12.07
C GLY A 633 4.93 -4.49 -12.43
N PHE A 634 5.72 -3.60 -11.81
CA PHE A 634 5.73 -2.18 -12.16
C PHE A 634 6.20 -1.95 -13.61
N LEU A 635 5.43 -1.14 -14.37
CA LEU A 635 5.78 -0.66 -15.71
C LEU A 635 6.23 -1.80 -16.64
N SER A 636 5.45 -2.89 -16.71
CA SER A 636 5.77 -4.08 -17.52
C SER A 636 5.27 -3.99 -18.97
N GLY A 637 4.77 -2.84 -19.42
CA GLY A 637 4.33 -2.61 -20.79
C GLY A 637 2.82 -2.68 -21.02
N GLY A 638 2.02 -3.05 -19.99
CA GLY A 638 0.55 -3.03 -20.01
C GLY A 638 -0.04 -1.95 -19.12
N ILE A 639 -1.38 -1.94 -19.01
CA ILE A 639 -2.12 -1.14 -18.03
C ILE A 639 -1.64 -1.53 -16.64
N THR A 640 -1.24 -0.56 -15.82
CA THR A 640 -0.70 -0.83 -14.48
C THR A 640 -1.80 -0.66 -13.43
N PHE A 641 -2.18 -1.77 -12.77
CA PHE A 641 -3.06 -1.75 -11.60
C PHE A 641 -2.22 -1.82 -10.32
N CYS A 642 -2.42 -0.89 -9.39
CA CYS A 642 -1.67 -0.87 -8.13
C CYS A 642 -2.36 -0.05 -7.04
N SER A 643 -1.81 -0.11 -5.83
CA SER A 643 -2.14 0.83 -4.77
C SER A 643 -1.58 2.23 -5.10
N MET A 644 -2.19 3.28 -4.52
CA MET A 644 -1.83 4.67 -4.83
C MET A 644 -0.38 5.03 -4.43
N VAL A 645 0.12 4.48 -3.31
CA VAL A 645 1.40 4.93 -2.71
C VAL A 645 2.64 4.68 -3.58
N PRO A 646 2.86 3.48 -4.16
CA PRO A 646 4.09 3.20 -4.90
C PRO A 646 4.19 3.94 -6.24
N MET A 647 3.06 4.31 -6.84
CA MET A 647 2.97 5.03 -8.12
C MET A 647 2.79 6.54 -7.93
N ARG A 648 3.03 7.02 -6.73
CA ARG A 648 2.93 8.43 -6.37
C ARG A 648 3.67 9.31 -7.36
N SER A 649 2.97 10.33 -7.88
CA SER A 649 3.52 11.38 -8.74
C SER A 649 4.05 10.92 -10.11
N LEU A 650 3.88 9.67 -10.52
CA LEU A 650 4.31 9.23 -11.84
C LEU A 650 3.34 9.72 -12.93
N PRO A 651 3.85 10.27 -14.06
CA PRO A 651 3.00 10.80 -15.12
C PRO A 651 2.42 9.68 -15.99
N PHE A 652 1.12 9.79 -16.28
CA PHE A 652 0.41 8.96 -17.24
C PHE A 652 -0.53 9.81 -18.09
N LYS A 653 -0.83 9.38 -19.32
CA LYS A 653 -1.83 10.06 -20.14
C LYS A 653 -3.21 9.94 -19.49
N MET A 654 -3.54 8.78 -18.94
CA MET A 654 -4.77 8.56 -18.19
C MET A 654 -4.49 7.98 -16.81
N VAL A 655 -5.02 8.65 -15.79
CA VAL A 655 -5.03 8.16 -14.39
C VAL A 655 -6.44 7.80 -14.00
N CYS A 656 -6.63 6.55 -13.55
CA CYS A 656 -7.91 6.05 -13.05
C CYS A 656 -7.81 5.80 -11.56
N LEU A 657 -8.71 6.37 -10.77
CA LEU A 657 -8.82 6.13 -9.33
C LEU A 657 -10.11 5.37 -9.04
N LEU A 658 -10.01 4.14 -8.52
CA LEU A 658 -11.14 3.29 -8.17
C LEU A 658 -11.35 3.20 -6.66
N GLY A 659 -12.58 2.96 -6.25
CA GLY A 659 -12.90 2.72 -4.83
C GLY A 659 -12.79 3.95 -3.96
N LEU A 660 -13.09 5.13 -4.49
CA LEU A 660 -13.13 6.38 -3.74
C LEU A 660 -14.42 6.49 -2.92
N ASN A 661 -14.62 5.53 -2.00
CA ASN A 661 -15.82 5.43 -1.18
C ASN A 661 -15.69 6.28 0.09
N ASP A 662 -16.82 6.75 0.62
CA ASP A 662 -16.85 7.36 1.94
C ASP A 662 -16.40 6.36 3.02
N GLY A 663 -15.51 6.81 3.90
CA GLY A 663 -14.92 5.98 4.97
C GLY A 663 -13.73 5.10 4.55
N ASP A 664 -13.58 4.76 3.24
CA ASP A 664 -12.45 3.99 2.74
C ASP A 664 -11.27 4.89 2.33
N PHE A 665 -11.57 6.06 1.77
CA PHE A 665 -10.56 7.02 1.35
C PHE A 665 -11.07 8.48 1.50
N PRO A 666 -10.31 9.38 2.15
CA PRO A 666 -9.03 9.13 2.80
C PRO A 666 -9.16 8.19 4.01
N ARG A 667 -8.17 7.32 4.18
CA ARG A 667 -8.18 6.32 5.26
C ARG A 667 -8.16 6.99 6.63
N ASN A 668 -9.14 6.71 7.44
CA ASN A 668 -9.22 7.23 8.80
C ASN A 668 -8.63 6.23 9.80
N THR A 669 -7.30 6.10 9.80
CA THR A 669 -6.61 5.26 10.79
C THR A 669 -6.57 6.04 12.11
N LYS A 670 -7.31 5.57 13.09
CA LYS A 670 -7.22 6.13 14.45
C LYS A 670 -5.82 5.84 14.98
N ALA A 671 -5.11 6.90 15.38
CA ALA A 671 -3.86 6.76 16.11
C ALA A 671 -4.10 5.95 17.39
N ALA A 672 -3.08 5.24 17.86
CA ALA A 672 -3.17 4.56 19.15
C ALA A 672 -3.51 5.61 20.23
N VAL A 673 -4.39 5.25 21.19
CA VAL A 673 -4.85 6.18 22.24
C VAL A 673 -3.67 6.77 23.02
N PHE A 674 -2.55 6.07 23.05
CA PHE A 674 -1.32 6.47 23.74
C PHE A 674 -0.27 7.10 22.84
N ASP A 675 -0.55 7.33 21.56
CA ASP A 675 0.39 8.01 20.64
C ASP A 675 0.54 9.50 21.02
N LEU A 676 1.72 9.87 21.48
CA LEU A 676 2.01 11.23 21.92
C LEU A 676 2.21 12.21 20.73
N ILE A 677 2.64 11.75 19.55
CA ILE A 677 2.70 12.61 18.35
C ILE A 677 1.29 13.06 17.98
N ALA A 678 0.34 12.14 17.97
CA ALA A 678 -1.06 12.48 17.68
C ALA A 678 -1.69 13.45 18.70
N LYS A 679 -1.23 13.40 19.98
CA LYS A 679 -1.67 14.31 21.05
C LYS A 679 -0.98 15.68 21.01
N HIS A 680 0.26 15.73 20.52
CA HIS A 680 1.09 16.93 20.44
C HIS A 680 1.63 17.14 19.03
N PRO A 681 0.75 17.41 18.04
CA PRO A 681 1.15 17.53 16.64
C PRO A 681 2.05 18.74 16.44
N LYS A 682 3.10 18.58 15.64
CA LYS A 682 4.00 19.63 15.15
C LYS A 682 3.95 19.69 13.62
N LYS A 683 4.33 20.84 13.06
CA LYS A 683 4.50 21.00 11.63
C LYS A 683 5.51 19.97 11.07
N GLY A 684 5.16 19.36 9.94
CA GLY A 684 5.98 18.32 9.35
C GLY A 684 5.70 16.90 9.87
N ASP A 685 4.79 16.73 10.84
CA ASP A 685 4.34 15.41 11.29
C ASP A 685 3.54 14.72 10.20
N ARG A 686 3.75 13.41 10.10
CA ARG A 686 3.05 12.59 9.13
C ARG A 686 1.74 12.06 9.70
N ALA A 687 0.64 12.39 9.03
CA ALA A 687 -0.68 11.84 9.32
C ALA A 687 -1.21 11.10 8.08
N ARG A 688 -1.65 9.86 8.24
CA ARG A 688 -2.09 9.01 7.11
C ARG A 688 -3.23 9.64 6.32
N ARG A 689 -4.14 10.33 6.98
CA ARG A 689 -5.24 11.05 6.32
C ARG A 689 -4.71 12.19 5.44
N ASP A 690 -3.73 12.95 5.91
CA ASP A 690 -3.13 14.06 5.17
C ASP A 690 -2.26 13.52 4.02
N ASP A 691 -1.58 12.38 4.22
CA ASP A 691 -0.90 11.65 3.15
C ASP A 691 -1.86 11.25 2.02
N ASP A 692 -3.02 10.65 2.35
CA ASP A 692 -4.02 10.20 1.37
C ASP A 692 -4.62 11.39 0.60
N ARG A 693 -4.85 12.52 1.28
CA ARG A 693 -5.31 13.76 0.66
C ARG A 693 -4.30 14.29 -0.35
N TYR A 694 -3.04 14.29 0.04
CA TYR A 694 -1.95 14.74 -0.84
C TYR A 694 -1.73 13.78 -2.02
N LEU A 695 -1.86 12.47 -1.81
CA LEU A 695 -1.83 11.47 -2.91
C LEU A 695 -2.91 11.72 -3.96
N PHE A 696 -4.12 12.14 -3.55
CA PHE A 696 -5.18 12.47 -4.48
C PHE A 696 -4.82 13.72 -5.31
N LEU A 697 -4.26 14.76 -4.68
CA LEU A 697 -3.77 15.94 -5.37
C LEU A 697 -2.67 15.58 -6.39
N GLU A 698 -1.70 14.77 -5.99
CA GLU A 698 -0.64 14.31 -6.88
C GLU A 698 -1.17 13.47 -8.05
N ALA A 699 -2.18 12.64 -7.84
CA ALA A 699 -2.82 11.88 -8.90
C ALA A 699 -3.54 12.80 -9.91
N LEU A 700 -4.22 13.85 -9.44
CA LEU A 700 -4.84 14.85 -10.28
C LEU A 700 -3.79 15.60 -11.12
N ILE A 701 -2.65 15.99 -10.53
CA ILE A 701 -1.57 16.69 -11.24
C ILE A 701 -0.83 15.77 -12.21
N SER A 702 -0.71 14.47 -11.89
CA SER A 702 0.03 13.50 -12.71
C SER A 702 -0.72 13.01 -13.95
N ALA A 703 -2.05 13.19 -14.01
CA ALA A 703 -2.85 12.90 -15.19
C ALA A 703 -2.59 13.92 -16.30
N ARG A 704 -2.17 13.47 -17.49
CA ARG A 704 -1.80 14.40 -18.58
C ARG A 704 -2.97 14.77 -19.47
N GLU A 705 -3.84 13.82 -19.78
CA GLU A 705 -4.94 14.04 -20.73
C GLU A 705 -6.31 13.66 -20.13
N MET A 706 -6.35 12.67 -19.20
CA MET A 706 -7.61 12.20 -18.65
C MET A 706 -7.49 11.76 -17.19
N LEU A 707 -8.46 12.18 -16.38
CA LEU A 707 -8.67 11.72 -15.00
C LEU A 707 -10.01 11.00 -14.90
N TYR A 708 -9.98 9.71 -14.52
CA TYR A 708 -11.16 8.90 -14.30
C TYR A 708 -11.28 8.55 -12.81
N LEU A 709 -12.41 8.87 -12.21
CA LEU A 709 -12.68 8.63 -10.79
C LEU A 709 -13.90 7.72 -10.66
N SER A 710 -13.84 6.72 -9.79
CA SER A 710 -15.03 5.90 -9.51
C SER A 710 -15.21 5.56 -8.04
N TYR A 711 -16.44 5.33 -7.67
CA TYR A 711 -16.85 4.95 -6.34
C TYR A 711 -18.09 4.04 -6.37
N ILE A 712 -18.33 3.32 -5.28
CA ILE A 712 -19.54 2.52 -5.10
C ILE A 712 -20.65 3.45 -4.59
N GLY A 713 -21.52 3.89 -5.51
CA GLY A 713 -22.60 4.84 -5.20
C GLY A 713 -23.90 4.19 -4.76
N ARG A 714 -24.05 2.85 -4.90
CA ARG A 714 -25.25 2.11 -4.51
C ARG A 714 -24.95 0.71 -4.01
N ASP A 715 -25.73 0.28 -3.03
CA ASP A 715 -25.66 -1.08 -2.49
C ASP A 715 -26.26 -2.10 -3.49
N ILE A 716 -25.56 -3.21 -3.69
CA ILE A 716 -25.96 -4.28 -4.62
C ILE A 716 -27.23 -5.03 -4.17
N ARG A 717 -27.56 -5.01 -2.87
CA ARG A 717 -28.66 -5.82 -2.29
C ARG A 717 -29.97 -5.05 -2.17
N ASN A 718 -29.90 -3.78 -1.77
CA ASN A 718 -31.07 -2.98 -1.42
C ASN A 718 -31.15 -1.66 -2.19
N ASP A 719 -30.21 -1.40 -3.13
CA ASP A 719 -30.11 -0.18 -3.94
C ASP A 719 -30.03 1.13 -3.11
N ALA A 720 -29.58 1.04 -1.85
CA ALA A 720 -29.36 2.20 -1.02
C ALA A 720 -28.21 3.05 -1.58
N GLU A 721 -28.39 4.37 -1.54
CA GLU A 721 -27.39 5.31 -2.04
C GLU A 721 -26.25 5.47 -1.03
N PHE A 722 -25.00 5.44 -1.52
CA PHE A 722 -23.79 5.75 -0.78
C PHE A 722 -23.16 7.05 -1.28
N ALA A 723 -22.64 7.83 -0.34
CA ALA A 723 -21.89 9.04 -0.67
C ALA A 723 -20.49 8.69 -1.25
N PRO A 724 -19.99 9.50 -2.18
CA PRO A 724 -18.59 9.43 -2.57
C PRO A 724 -17.66 9.86 -1.44
N SER A 725 -16.36 9.58 -1.61
CA SER A 725 -15.30 10.17 -0.79
C SER A 725 -15.44 11.69 -0.69
N SER A 726 -15.09 12.24 0.48
CA SER A 726 -15.03 13.70 0.68
C SER A 726 -14.12 14.42 -0.35
N LEU A 727 -13.12 13.70 -0.90
CA LEU A 727 -12.21 14.24 -1.93
C LEU A 727 -12.92 14.46 -3.28
N ILE A 728 -13.83 13.55 -3.66
CA ILE A 728 -14.69 13.77 -4.84
C ILE A 728 -15.62 14.95 -4.60
N SER A 729 -16.17 15.08 -3.40
CA SER A 729 -17.06 16.20 -3.06
C SER A 729 -16.32 17.54 -3.14
N GLU A 730 -15.09 17.63 -2.61
CA GLU A 730 -14.25 18.83 -2.70
C GLU A 730 -13.87 19.18 -4.16
N LEU A 731 -13.61 18.17 -4.99
CA LEU A 731 -13.38 18.37 -6.43
C LEU A 731 -14.65 18.88 -7.13
N LEU A 732 -15.83 18.31 -6.83
CA LEU A 732 -17.12 18.76 -7.36
C LEU A 732 -17.42 20.20 -6.95
N ASP A 733 -17.14 20.60 -5.71
CA ASP A 733 -17.32 21.97 -5.24
C ASP A 733 -16.39 22.96 -5.97
N THR A 734 -15.15 22.53 -6.26
CA THR A 734 -14.20 23.33 -7.04
C THR A 734 -14.68 23.52 -8.47
N ILE A 735 -15.14 22.44 -9.14
CA ILE A 735 -15.71 22.50 -10.49
C ILE A 735 -17.01 23.33 -10.50
N ALA A 736 -17.82 23.24 -9.44
CA ALA A 736 -19.02 24.04 -9.28
C ALA A 736 -18.70 25.54 -9.25
N ALA A 737 -17.67 25.93 -8.47
CA ALA A 737 -17.21 27.32 -8.43
C ALA A 737 -16.68 27.83 -9.79
N MET A 738 -16.00 26.98 -10.55
CA MET A 738 -15.47 27.30 -11.90
C MET A 738 -16.57 27.45 -12.94
N THR A 739 -17.63 26.64 -12.84
CA THR A 739 -18.67 26.53 -13.87
C THR A 739 -19.97 27.30 -13.54
N GLY A 740 -20.10 27.84 -12.32
CA GLY A 740 -21.31 28.50 -11.85
C GLY A 740 -22.49 27.57 -11.61
N LYS A 741 -22.26 26.24 -11.62
CA LYS A 741 -23.26 25.22 -11.29
C LYS A 741 -23.24 24.92 -9.79
N SER A 742 -24.28 24.27 -9.27
CA SER A 742 -24.24 23.81 -7.89
C SER A 742 -23.57 22.43 -7.80
N GLY A 743 -22.86 22.14 -6.71
CA GLY A 743 -22.27 20.82 -6.46
C GLY A 743 -23.33 19.70 -6.50
N ARG A 744 -24.55 19.96 -6.05
CA ARG A 744 -25.69 19.04 -6.16
C ARG A 744 -26.09 18.75 -7.61
N GLU A 745 -26.15 19.78 -8.43
CA GLU A 745 -26.47 19.61 -9.88
C GLU A 745 -25.41 18.77 -10.60
N LEU A 746 -24.11 19.00 -10.27
CA LEU A 746 -23.02 18.20 -10.82
C LEU A 746 -23.12 16.74 -10.35
N SER A 747 -23.39 16.50 -9.07
CA SER A 747 -23.54 15.14 -8.54
C SER A 747 -24.71 14.38 -9.15
N GLU A 748 -25.86 15.05 -9.38
CA GLU A 748 -27.06 14.40 -9.90
C GLU A 748 -27.03 14.21 -11.44
N LYS A 749 -26.42 15.13 -12.19
CA LYS A 749 -26.53 15.14 -13.66
C LYS A 749 -25.20 14.85 -14.37
N TRP A 750 -24.07 15.28 -13.84
CA TRP A 750 -22.76 15.13 -14.49
C TRP A 750 -22.03 13.85 -14.05
N VAL A 751 -22.13 13.44 -12.79
CA VAL A 751 -21.65 12.12 -12.34
C VAL A 751 -22.43 11.03 -13.07
N LYS A 752 -21.73 10.06 -13.66
CA LYS A 752 -22.34 8.98 -14.45
C LYS A 752 -22.73 7.82 -13.56
N HIS A 753 -24.03 7.65 -13.36
CA HIS A 753 -24.61 6.55 -12.55
C HIS A 753 -24.90 5.34 -13.45
N HIS A 754 -24.03 4.35 -13.39
CA HIS A 754 -24.17 3.12 -14.19
C HIS A 754 -25.17 2.14 -13.57
N PRO A 755 -25.96 1.41 -14.38
CA PRO A 755 -26.82 0.36 -13.88
C PRO A 755 -26.03 -0.84 -13.34
N LEU A 756 -26.66 -1.58 -12.41
CA LEU A 756 -26.08 -2.76 -11.77
C LEU A 756 -25.60 -3.81 -12.79
N GLN A 757 -26.45 -4.08 -13.80
CA GLN A 757 -26.18 -5.14 -14.78
C GLN A 757 -25.52 -4.58 -16.03
N ALA A 758 -24.48 -5.25 -16.52
CA ALA A 758 -23.77 -4.88 -17.74
C ALA A 758 -24.64 -4.96 -19.00
N PHE A 759 -25.67 -5.82 -18.98
CA PHE A 759 -26.65 -6.01 -20.08
C PHE A 759 -27.93 -5.17 -19.91
N SER A 760 -27.90 -4.12 -19.07
CA SER A 760 -29.05 -3.24 -18.88
C SER A 760 -29.44 -2.56 -20.18
N ARG A 761 -30.75 -2.50 -20.46
CA ARG A 761 -31.32 -1.82 -21.64
C ARG A 761 -30.93 -0.35 -21.73
N ARG A 762 -30.57 0.30 -20.63
CA ARG A 762 -30.12 1.69 -20.60
C ARG A 762 -28.85 1.93 -21.45
N TYR A 763 -27.98 0.93 -21.64
CA TYR A 763 -26.80 1.04 -22.49
C TYR A 763 -27.09 1.04 -23.99
N PHE A 764 -28.27 0.57 -24.40
CA PHE A 764 -28.63 0.37 -25.80
C PHE A 764 -29.77 1.31 -26.27
N GLN A 765 -30.14 2.28 -25.44
CA GLN A 765 -31.12 3.32 -25.81
C GLN A 765 -30.44 4.37 -26.71
N LYS A 766 -31.24 5.08 -27.52
CA LYS A 766 -30.74 6.08 -28.49
C LYS A 766 -29.93 7.19 -27.82
N ASP A 767 -30.31 7.57 -26.60
CA ASP A 767 -29.70 8.67 -25.85
C ASP A 767 -28.58 8.18 -24.89
N ALA A 768 -28.31 6.86 -24.86
CA ALA A 768 -27.33 6.28 -23.96
C ALA A 768 -25.93 6.89 -24.11
N LEU A 769 -25.50 7.13 -25.35
CA LEU A 769 -24.18 7.68 -25.62
C LEU A 769 -24.05 9.15 -25.13
N SER A 770 -25.13 9.94 -25.29
CA SER A 770 -25.19 11.31 -24.77
C SER A 770 -25.18 11.36 -23.25
N ASP A 771 -25.74 10.34 -22.61
CA ASP A 771 -25.70 10.17 -21.14
C ASP A 771 -24.36 9.61 -20.63
N GLY A 772 -23.40 9.30 -21.54
CA GLY A 772 -22.12 8.68 -21.24
C GLY A 772 -22.26 7.19 -20.85
N LEU A 773 -23.39 6.56 -21.19
CA LEU A 773 -23.63 5.13 -20.98
C LEU A 773 -23.45 4.40 -22.32
N PHE A 774 -22.53 3.47 -22.38
CA PHE A 774 -22.28 2.63 -23.56
C PHE A 774 -21.82 1.25 -23.16
N SER A 775 -21.92 0.29 -24.09
CA SER A 775 -21.28 -1.01 -23.99
C SER A 775 -20.67 -1.39 -25.33
N THR A 776 -19.47 -1.92 -25.31
CA THR A 776 -18.79 -2.46 -26.50
C THR A 776 -19.19 -3.90 -26.80
N ARG A 777 -20.03 -4.51 -25.94
CA ARG A 777 -20.47 -5.91 -25.99
C ARG A 777 -21.75 -6.06 -26.81
N GLN A 778 -21.63 -6.45 -28.10
CA GLN A 778 -22.76 -6.71 -28.98
C GLN A 778 -23.66 -7.86 -28.49
N ASP A 779 -23.05 -8.88 -27.84
CA ASP A 779 -23.75 -10.01 -27.24
C ASP A 779 -24.75 -9.60 -26.14
N TYR A 780 -24.51 -8.49 -25.47
CA TYR A 780 -25.43 -7.93 -24.47
C TYR A 780 -26.62 -7.20 -25.09
N ALA A 781 -26.47 -6.70 -26.33
CA ALA A 781 -27.57 -6.08 -27.04
C ALA A 781 -28.55 -7.12 -27.60
N ASP A 782 -28.06 -8.31 -27.92
CA ASP A 782 -28.83 -9.42 -28.50
C ASP A 782 -29.53 -10.25 -27.43
N ALA A 783 -29.16 -10.14 -26.16
CA ALA A 783 -29.74 -10.85 -25.02
C ALA A 783 -30.89 -10.07 -24.36
#